data_0bbba323d5950e5218f0f27ac97162a4
#
_entry.id   0bbba323d5950e5218f0f27ac97162a4
#
_cell.length_a   1.000
_cell.length_b   1.000
_cell.length_c   1.000
_cell.angle_alpha   90.00
_cell.angle_beta   90.00
_cell.angle_gamma   90.00
#
_symmetry.space_group_name_H-M   'P 1'
#
loop_
_entity.id
_entity.type
_entity.pdbx_description
1 polymer ?
#
loop_
_entity_poly.entity_id
_entity_poly.type
_entity_poly.pdbx_seq_one_letter_code
_entity_poly.pdbx_strand_id
1 'polypeptide(L)'
;MLLTDKDRAYLDACDEDGSCAIGRMLSYLDQWEEEGIAEGRFTKEEAESDLEVSLYRAFALLQDDRYLSYAQVVTTLEKARASATNSGVWHYRLACGLTHTGRLDEALKVAEEGVLADPDYPWGWLHLGKLRAHFGDKAGALAAAAKGLELVPDDPEFKQLQEDIEAGVPLPVMLCHYIDPESDAELQNLQMDLQPVLEKQLALTCLIKDPKGFEVVKNAFNIDGLQEEPDAPACLSAEVPFSVGLIHVVFRMNEAGFSHLAPTWVKHFKDALEEFLQDGHCQFEEIVEVWLDLDRTIHVVLKPEEEGGEGRVVRFKVNGGLSNESARPAYANASELTPEIRAMLDRVASLNEEEAYDEIIQMLEKIPDDDREPILTLELARAHNNASPALGPGLERAVALLQSVKDDFEKTYEWQFRMGYALFYLDRDDEALAYFQQAEALRKGDQDTLELMRACRQQMSYPRFVEPFAQRVESLWKTFEEKTTDWQKRLIKPEERPVVLNEMKQAIHQALPDTAVALGATDGVVEVNLSTDGNYLQLYLLRAMVRAMPDSLRGCWLMTLCRPAMPSCAELILKTGLREYAAKDLYIYESVGDNGSLCLTIYSKPFETLNEEEVEDAFRAVNLLLDHAFGEVARMQHFGNIRLSRKPEEGVGFSLPEYVRYVHKCAPQKLVDTVDDYLDDVLQFQWNLDTDDDCDYLLDAKHGQSSVMALISAYFNNEPDVMRLLHRAGATAGMLFVDSQDLDETSRAKLRDELRALLREKVPHAYESFGQIEGRKFAYELFFAWDLPAVLEVVNEFGEAHDDVVRLGFHSFFREAAGLMMKQPEDD
;
A
#
# COMPACT_ATOMS: atom_id res chain seq x y z
N MET A 1 8.94 -15.19 -28.46
CA MET A 1 9.86 -14.10 -28.05
C MET A 1 9.57 -12.91 -28.94
N LEU A 2 9.08 -11.88 -28.42
CA LEU A 2 8.63 -10.66 -29.09
C LEU A 2 9.72 -9.57 -29.10
N LEU A 3 10.62 -9.59 -28.10
CA LEU A 3 11.74 -8.66 -27.99
C LEU A 3 12.79 -8.90 -29.08
N THR A 4 13.30 -7.82 -29.66
CA THR A 4 14.42 -7.85 -30.62
C THR A 4 15.76 -7.84 -29.86
N ASP A 5 16.86 -8.11 -30.56
CA ASP A 5 18.22 -8.02 -29.94
C ASP A 5 18.55 -6.59 -29.46
N LYS A 6 17.93 -5.57 -30.08
CA LYS A 6 18.10 -4.16 -29.63
C LYS A 6 17.34 -3.90 -28.32
N ASP A 7 16.13 -4.47 -28.21
CA ASP A 7 15.33 -4.32 -26.98
C ASP A 7 16.04 -5.00 -25.81
N ARG A 8 16.56 -6.22 -26.02
CA ARG A 8 17.36 -6.93 -25.00
C ARG A 8 18.59 -6.15 -24.58
N ALA A 9 19.38 -5.67 -25.56
CA ALA A 9 20.57 -4.89 -25.25
C ALA A 9 20.27 -3.61 -24.45
N TYR A 10 19.11 -3.00 -24.67
CA TYR A 10 18.70 -1.85 -23.86
C TYR A 10 18.28 -2.26 -22.45
N LEU A 11 17.49 -3.33 -22.32
CA LEU A 11 17.03 -3.83 -21.03
C LEU A 11 18.19 -4.37 -20.18
N ASP A 12 19.13 -5.07 -20.80
CA ASP A 12 20.35 -5.54 -20.13
C ASP A 12 21.22 -4.36 -19.68
N ALA A 13 21.35 -3.31 -20.48
CA ALA A 13 22.06 -2.08 -20.07
C ALA A 13 21.34 -1.33 -18.93
N CYS A 14 20.01 -1.43 -18.85
CA CYS A 14 19.29 -0.91 -17.68
C CYS A 14 19.65 -1.65 -16.40
N ASP A 15 19.88 -2.95 -16.46
CA ASP A 15 20.30 -3.77 -15.33
C ASP A 15 21.69 -3.39 -14.80
N GLU A 16 22.60 -3.02 -15.71
CA GLU A 16 23.97 -2.62 -15.37
C GLU A 16 24.08 -1.22 -14.71
N ASP A 17 23.04 -0.38 -14.81
CA ASP A 17 23.10 1.05 -14.43
C ASP A 17 22.59 1.37 -12.99
N GLY A 18 22.22 0.36 -12.21
CA GLY A 18 21.79 0.51 -10.81
C GLY A 18 20.32 0.95 -10.59
N SER A 19 19.95 1.34 -9.38
CA SER A 19 18.54 1.52 -8.94
C SER A 19 17.67 2.52 -9.74
N CYS A 20 18.29 3.54 -10.34
CA CYS A 20 17.57 4.47 -11.24
C CYS A 20 17.18 3.84 -12.58
N ALA A 21 17.74 2.71 -12.94
CA ALA A 21 17.54 2.02 -14.20
C ALA A 21 16.25 1.19 -14.24
N ILE A 22 15.77 0.75 -13.08
CA ILE A 22 14.60 -0.11 -12.96
C ILE A 22 13.34 0.60 -13.45
N GLY A 23 13.16 1.87 -13.06
CA GLY A 23 12.07 2.70 -13.58
C GLY A 23 12.15 2.89 -15.09
N ARG A 24 13.38 3.04 -15.65
CA ARG A 24 13.60 3.12 -17.11
C ARG A 24 13.28 1.81 -17.81
N MET A 25 13.58 0.67 -17.18
CA MET A 25 13.23 -0.65 -17.73
C MET A 25 11.72 -0.84 -17.84
N LEU A 26 10.95 -0.51 -16.79
CA LEU A 26 9.50 -0.58 -16.81
C LEU A 26 8.90 0.38 -17.84
N SER A 27 9.32 1.63 -17.84
CA SER A 27 8.85 2.63 -18.82
C SER A 27 9.17 2.23 -20.26
N TYR A 28 10.34 1.63 -20.49
CA TYR A 28 10.68 1.12 -21.82
C TYR A 28 9.78 -0.02 -22.26
N LEU A 29 9.50 -0.97 -21.36
CA LEU A 29 8.62 -2.10 -21.65
C LEU A 29 7.19 -1.67 -21.90
N ASP A 30 6.71 -0.66 -21.19
CA ASP A 30 5.39 -0.08 -21.39
C ASP A 30 5.30 0.61 -22.76
N GLN A 31 6.24 1.49 -23.07
CA GLN A 31 6.31 2.13 -24.39
C GLN A 31 6.47 1.11 -25.54
N TRP A 32 7.33 0.10 -25.36
CA TRP A 32 7.53 -0.97 -26.35
C TRP A 32 6.24 -1.77 -26.60
N GLU A 33 5.45 -2.04 -25.56
CA GLU A 33 4.16 -2.72 -25.64
C GLU A 33 3.15 -1.86 -26.37
N GLU A 34 2.99 -0.59 -26.00
CA GLU A 34 2.09 0.37 -26.64
C GLU A 34 2.41 0.54 -28.14
N GLU A 35 3.68 0.82 -28.49
CA GLU A 35 4.13 0.95 -29.88
C GLU A 35 3.90 -0.35 -30.67
N GLY A 36 4.18 -1.50 -30.07
CA GLY A 36 4.01 -2.80 -30.72
C GLY A 36 2.57 -3.14 -31.02
N ILE A 37 1.65 -2.81 -30.12
CA ILE A 37 0.22 -2.98 -30.30
C ILE A 37 -0.29 -2.00 -31.39
N ALA A 38 0.09 -0.73 -31.30
CA ALA A 38 -0.31 0.30 -32.27
C ALA A 38 0.15 0.00 -33.70
N GLU A 39 1.36 -0.56 -33.86
CA GLU A 39 1.91 -1.00 -35.15
C GLU A 39 1.36 -2.36 -35.62
N GLY A 40 0.59 -3.06 -34.78
CA GLY A 40 0.05 -4.38 -35.07
C GLY A 40 1.11 -5.48 -35.13
N ARG A 41 2.22 -5.31 -34.42
CA ARG A 41 3.28 -6.31 -34.29
C ARG A 41 2.86 -7.52 -33.46
N PHE A 42 2.06 -7.26 -32.42
CA PHE A 42 1.48 -8.25 -31.51
C PHE A 42 0.23 -7.66 -30.81
N THR A 43 -0.55 -8.51 -30.22
CA THR A 43 -1.67 -8.10 -29.35
C THR A 43 -1.20 -7.93 -27.90
N LYS A 44 -1.98 -7.25 -27.07
CA LYS A 44 -1.71 -7.10 -25.63
C LYS A 44 -1.56 -8.46 -24.93
N GLU A 45 -2.46 -9.40 -25.25
CA GLU A 45 -2.42 -10.76 -24.68
C GLU A 45 -1.14 -11.52 -25.10
N GLU A 46 -0.65 -11.33 -26.32
CA GLU A 46 0.61 -11.91 -26.78
C GLU A 46 1.81 -11.30 -26.03
N ALA A 47 1.81 -9.98 -25.80
CA ALA A 47 2.86 -9.31 -25.03
C ALA A 47 2.87 -9.74 -23.55
N GLU A 48 1.71 -9.72 -22.91
CA GLU A 48 1.57 -10.12 -21.50
C GLU A 48 1.87 -11.61 -21.26
N SER A 49 1.64 -12.49 -22.23
CA SER A 49 1.95 -13.92 -22.14
C SER A 49 3.35 -14.29 -22.65
N ASP A 50 4.12 -13.34 -23.17
CA ASP A 50 5.50 -13.58 -23.58
C ASP A 50 6.39 -13.75 -22.35
N LEU A 51 7.08 -14.88 -22.29
CA LEU A 51 7.90 -15.24 -21.12
C LEU A 51 9.01 -14.24 -20.88
N GLU A 52 9.70 -13.80 -21.93
CA GLU A 52 10.86 -12.93 -21.81
C GLU A 52 10.47 -11.54 -21.30
N VAL A 53 9.41 -10.96 -21.85
CA VAL A 53 8.84 -9.69 -21.41
C VAL A 53 8.42 -9.77 -19.94
N SER A 54 7.70 -10.84 -19.57
CA SER A 54 7.25 -11.07 -18.20
C SER A 54 8.42 -11.22 -17.22
N LEU A 55 9.52 -11.84 -17.65
CA LEU A 55 10.72 -11.97 -16.83
C LEU A 55 11.41 -10.62 -16.57
N TYR A 56 11.58 -9.75 -17.57
CA TYR A 56 12.14 -8.42 -17.37
C TYR A 56 11.24 -7.55 -16.46
N ARG A 57 9.90 -7.57 -16.68
CA ARG A 57 8.97 -6.85 -15.78
C ARG A 57 9.05 -7.36 -14.35
N ALA A 58 9.06 -8.68 -14.16
CA ALA A 58 9.15 -9.27 -12.83
C ALA A 58 10.49 -8.96 -12.14
N PHE A 59 11.59 -8.92 -12.90
CA PHE A 59 12.89 -8.52 -12.39
C PHE A 59 12.84 -7.09 -11.85
N ALA A 60 12.37 -6.14 -12.64
CA ALA A 60 12.27 -4.75 -12.24
C ALA A 60 11.37 -4.57 -11.00
N LEU A 61 10.22 -5.25 -10.95
CA LEU A 61 9.29 -5.18 -9.83
C LEU A 61 9.82 -5.81 -8.53
N LEU A 62 10.69 -6.83 -8.63
CA LEU A 62 11.31 -7.46 -7.45
C LEU A 62 12.35 -6.57 -6.76
N GLN A 63 12.76 -5.47 -7.39
CA GLN A 63 13.66 -4.49 -6.80
C GLN A 63 12.92 -3.44 -5.95
N ASP A 64 11.58 -3.45 -5.97
CA ASP A 64 10.75 -2.56 -5.15
C ASP A 64 10.21 -3.34 -3.94
N ASP A 65 10.51 -2.87 -2.74
CA ASP A 65 10.19 -3.53 -1.47
C ASP A 65 8.72 -3.42 -1.07
N ARG A 66 7.86 -2.84 -1.90
CA ARG A 66 6.44 -2.67 -1.59
C ARG A 66 5.64 -3.92 -1.89
N TYR A 67 4.66 -4.22 -1.02
CA TYR A 67 3.74 -5.36 -1.16
C TYR A 67 3.06 -5.41 -2.52
N LEU A 68 2.62 -4.25 -3.04
CA LEU A 68 1.93 -4.16 -4.33
C LEU A 68 2.82 -4.62 -5.48
N SER A 69 4.11 -4.28 -5.47
CA SER A 69 5.07 -4.69 -6.50
C SER A 69 5.26 -6.20 -6.51
N TYR A 70 5.37 -6.83 -5.34
CA TYR A 70 5.41 -8.30 -5.26
C TYR A 70 4.12 -8.96 -5.75
N ALA A 71 2.97 -8.38 -5.46
CA ALA A 71 1.70 -8.87 -5.98
C ALA A 71 1.61 -8.73 -7.52
N GLN A 72 2.16 -7.64 -8.07
CA GLN A 72 2.27 -7.46 -9.53
C GLN A 72 3.21 -8.48 -10.17
N VAL A 73 4.32 -8.84 -9.52
CA VAL A 73 5.19 -9.95 -9.97
C VAL A 73 4.39 -11.22 -10.16
N VAL A 74 3.58 -11.58 -9.16
CA VAL A 74 2.74 -12.78 -9.23
C VAL A 74 1.79 -12.71 -10.41
N THR A 75 1.04 -11.62 -10.56
CA THR A 75 0.07 -11.44 -11.64
C THR A 75 0.74 -11.47 -13.02
N THR A 76 1.88 -10.80 -13.16
CA THR A 76 2.65 -10.74 -14.43
C THR A 76 3.14 -12.13 -14.84
N LEU A 77 3.76 -12.86 -13.91
CA LEU A 77 4.33 -14.17 -14.23
C LEU A 77 3.25 -15.23 -14.46
N GLU A 78 2.11 -15.16 -13.77
CA GLU A 78 1.00 -16.10 -14.00
C GLU A 78 0.44 -16.02 -15.42
N LYS A 79 0.41 -14.83 -16.04
CA LYS A 79 -0.01 -14.67 -17.45
C LYS A 79 0.91 -15.42 -18.42
N ALA A 80 2.19 -15.53 -18.11
CA ALA A 80 3.17 -16.26 -18.93
C ALA A 80 3.34 -17.74 -18.53
N ARG A 81 2.58 -18.26 -17.56
CA ARG A 81 2.72 -19.63 -17.00
C ARG A 81 2.78 -20.72 -18.09
N ALA A 82 1.94 -20.62 -19.12
CA ALA A 82 1.88 -21.62 -20.19
C ALA A 82 3.19 -21.73 -20.98
N SER A 83 3.95 -20.65 -21.07
CA SER A 83 5.23 -20.56 -21.80
C SER A 83 6.44 -20.89 -20.93
N ALA A 84 6.24 -21.01 -19.61
CA ALA A 84 7.30 -21.02 -18.58
C ALA A 84 7.65 -22.41 -18.03
N THR A 85 7.09 -23.50 -18.58
CA THR A 85 7.13 -24.87 -17.99
C THR A 85 8.53 -25.41 -17.70
N ASN A 86 9.58 -24.89 -18.34
CA ASN A 86 10.96 -25.31 -18.15
C ASN A 86 11.90 -24.16 -17.74
N SER A 87 11.36 -23.08 -17.20
CA SER A 87 12.15 -21.90 -16.80
C SER A 87 12.37 -21.86 -15.30
N GLY A 88 13.59 -22.14 -14.85
CA GLY A 88 13.99 -22.00 -13.44
C GLY A 88 13.81 -20.58 -12.95
N VAL A 89 14.19 -19.58 -13.75
CA VAL A 89 14.07 -18.15 -13.45
C VAL A 89 12.61 -17.75 -13.19
N TRP A 90 11.69 -18.24 -14.03
CA TRP A 90 10.27 -17.93 -13.86
C TRP A 90 9.74 -18.49 -12.53
N HIS A 91 10.02 -19.76 -12.23
CA HIS A 91 9.58 -20.36 -10.97
C HIS A 91 10.19 -19.68 -9.76
N TYR A 92 11.48 -19.33 -9.82
CA TYR A 92 12.17 -18.61 -8.77
C TYR A 92 11.51 -17.25 -8.50
N ARG A 93 11.35 -16.41 -9.53
CA ARG A 93 10.74 -15.08 -9.39
C ARG A 93 9.29 -15.15 -8.94
N LEU A 94 8.52 -16.13 -9.43
CA LEU A 94 7.15 -16.34 -8.95
C LEU A 94 7.12 -16.76 -7.48
N ALA A 95 8.01 -17.70 -7.08
CA ALA A 95 8.11 -18.10 -5.69
C ALA A 95 8.52 -16.94 -4.78
N CYS A 96 9.42 -16.04 -5.21
CA CYS A 96 9.75 -14.82 -4.48
C CYS A 96 8.51 -13.92 -4.30
N GLY A 97 7.79 -13.61 -5.38
CA GLY A 97 6.56 -12.82 -5.30
C GLY A 97 5.50 -13.42 -4.35
N LEU A 98 5.30 -14.74 -4.43
CA LEU A 98 4.39 -15.46 -3.55
C LEU A 98 4.85 -15.43 -2.08
N THR A 99 6.16 -15.55 -1.83
CA THR A 99 6.74 -15.48 -0.49
C THR A 99 6.48 -14.12 0.15
N HIS A 100 6.81 -13.04 -0.57
CA HIS A 100 6.65 -11.67 -0.07
C HIS A 100 5.19 -11.22 0.03
N THR A 101 4.27 -11.90 -0.65
CA THR A 101 2.82 -11.70 -0.45
C THR A 101 2.20 -12.61 0.61
N GLY A 102 3.02 -13.39 1.36
CA GLY A 102 2.57 -14.27 2.43
C GLY A 102 1.92 -15.59 1.96
N ARG A 103 1.95 -15.90 0.66
CA ARG A 103 1.38 -17.12 0.07
C ARG A 103 2.39 -18.29 0.12
N LEU A 104 2.86 -18.61 1.34
CA LEU A 104 4.04 -19.46 1.55
C LEU A 104 3.85 -20.93 1.08
N ASP A 105 2.65 -21.50 1.26
CA ASP A 105 2.37 -22.88 0.77
C ASP A 105 2.45 -22.96 -0.76
N GLU A 106 1.96 -21.91 -1.44
CA GLU A 106 2.03 -21.83 -2.91
C GLU A 106 3.48 -21.56 -3.37
N ALA A 107 4.19 -20.69 -2.66
CA ALA A 107 5.60 -20.42 -2.93
C ALA A 107 6.45 -21.69 -2.84
N LEU A 108 6.27 -22.48 -1.79
CA LEU A 108 6.98 -23.77 -1.62
C LEU A 108 6.70 -24.71 -2.81
N LYS A 109 5.43 -24.83 -3.19
CA LYS A 109 5.04 -25.69 -4.33
C LYS A 109 5.70 -25.23 -5.63
N VAL A 110 5.66 -23.92 -5.92
CA VAL A 110 6.27 -23.36 -7.12
C VAL A 110 7.79 -23.52 -7.10
N ALA A 111 8.44 -23.33 -5.97
CA ALA A 111 9.88 -23.55 -5.83
C ALA A 111 10.27 -25.03 -6.06
N GLU A 112 9.47 -25.98 -5.55
CA GLU A 112 9.68 -27.41 -5.79
C GLU A 112 9.48 -27.79 -7.27
N GLU A 113 8.45 -27.25 -7.92
CA GLU A 113 8.23 -27.41 -9.35
C GLU A 113 9.40 -26.83 -10.16
N GLY A 114 9.94 -25.68 -9.74
CA GLY A 114 11.03 -24.97 -10.40
C GLY A 114 12.35 -25.74 -10.42
N VAL A 115 12.76 -26.30 -9.29
CA VAL A 115 14.00 -27.08 -9.24
C VAL A 115 13.88 -28.46 -9.93
N LEU A 116 12.66 -28.93 -10.18
CA LEU A 116 12.41 -30.10 -11.03
C LEU A 116 12.43 -29.75 -12.51
N ALA A 117 11.90 -28.57 -12.85
CA ALA A 117 11.85 -28.08 -14.23
C ALA A 117 13.22 -27.66 -14.75
N ASP A 118 14.03 -27.02 -13.91
CA ASP A 118 15.38 -26.56 -14.21
C ASP A 118 16.32 -26.80 -13.02
N PRO A 119 16.86 -28.01 -12.89
CA PRO A 119 17.74 -28.38 -11.77
C PRO A 119 19.08 -27.65 -11.75
N ASP A 120 19.49 -27.04 -12.86
CA ASP A 120 20.77 -26.36 -13.03
C ASP A 120 20.69 -24.86 -12.70
N TYR A 121 19.49 -24.32 -12.37
CA TYR A 121 19.32 -22.95 -11.95
C TYR A 121 19.52 -22.82 -10.42
N PRO A 122 20.62 -22.21 -9.96
CA PRO A 122 21.02 -22.26 -8.57
C PRO A 122 20.06 -21.52 -7.64
N TRP A 123 19.55 -20.35 -8.03
CA TRP A 123 18.71 -19.51 -7.18
C TRP A 123 17.34 -20.13 -6.82
N GLY A 124 16.86 -21.05 -7.65
CA GLY A 124 15.71 -21.89 -7.32
C GLY A 124 15.95 -22.76 -6.08
N TRP A 125 17.16 -23.30 -5.95
CA TRP A 125 17.57 -24.08 -4.78
C TRP A 125 17.76 -23.22 -3.54
N LEU A 126 18.26 -21.99 -3.69
CA LEU A 126 18.40 -21.03 -2.60
C LEU A 126 17.03 -20.76 -1.96
N HIS A 127 16.08 -20.36 -2.77
CA HIS A 127 14.74 -20.01 -2.28
C HIS A 127 13.97 -21.22 -1.73
N LEU A 128 14.09 -22.37 -2.39
CA LEU A 128 13.54 -23.62 -1.89
C LEU A 128 14.13 -23.98 -0.51
N GLY A 129 15.43 -23.78 -0.30
CA GLY A 129 16.09 -23.99 0.98
C GLY A 129 15.49 -23.13 2.09
N LYS A 130 15.30 -21.82 1.83
CA LYS A 130 14.67 -20.87 2.77
C LYS A 130 13.25 -21.32 3.14
N LEU A 131 12.43 -21.68 2.15
CA LEU A 131 11.05 -22.13 2.37
C LEU A 131 10.97 -23.46 3.12
N ARG A 132 11.78 -24.47 2.77
CA ARG A 132 11.81 -25.74 3.49
C ARG A 132 12.23 -25.59 4.95
N ALA A 133 13.20 -24.72 5.23
CA ALA A 133 13.60 -24.39 6.59
C ALA A 133 12.42 -23.81 7.39
N HIS A 134 11.66 -22.89 6.77
CA HIS A 134 10.47 -22.30 7.39
C HIS A 134 9.41 -23.34 7.74
N PHE A 135 9.16 -24.30 6.85
CA PHE A 135 8.19 -25.40 7.09
C PHE A 135 8.75 -26.54 7.96
N GLY A 136 9.94 -26.38 8.52
CA GLY A 136 10.55 -27.34 9.44
C GLY A 136 11.26 -28.52 8.78
N ASP A 137 11.36 -28.58 7.45
CA ASP A 137 12.15 -29.57 6.73
C ASP A 137 13.63 -29.17 6.67
N LYS A 138 14.27 -29.19 7.84
CA LYS A 138 15.70 -28.85 7.97
C LYS A 138 16.61 -29.72 7.08
N ALA A 139 16.29 -30.99 6.92
CA ALA A 139 17.10 -31.90 6.09
C ALA A 139 16.98 -31.57 4.61
N GLY A 140 15.75 -31.31 4.12
CA GLY A 140 15.50 -30.88 2.76
C GLY A 140 16.07 -29.50 2.46
N ALA A 141 16.06 -28.59 3.43
CA ALA A 141 16.64 -27.26 3.31
C ALA A 141 18.17 -27.32 3.14
N LEU A 142 18.87 -28.08 4.01
CA LEU A 142 20.33 -28.29 3.87
C LEU A 142 20.71 -29.01 2.57
N ALA A 143 19.88 -29.94 2.11
CA ALA A 143 20.11 -30.60 0.81
C ALA A 143 19.95 -29.61 -0.37
N ALA A 144 19.01 -28.67 -0.29
CA ALA A 144 18.84 -27.61 -1.29
C ALA A 144 20.05 -26.68 -1.30
N ALA A 145 20.51 -26.21 -0.14
CA ALA A 145 21.70 -25.35 -0.02
C ALA A 145 22.96 -26.08 -0.55
N ALA A 146 23.15 -27.34 -0.21
CA ALA A 146 24.26 -28.14 -0.73
C ALA A 146 24.21 -28.29 -2.25
N LYS A 147 23.00 -28.45 -2.84
CA LYS A 147 22.82 -28.51 -4.28
C LYS A 147 23.16 -27.19 -4.97
N GLY A 148 22.78 -26.06 -4.37
CA GLY A 148 23.19 -24.74 -4.86
C GLY A 148 24.72 -24.59 -4.88
N LEU A 149 25.42 -24.98 -3.81
CA LEU A 149 26.90 -24.95 -3.75
C LEU A 149 27.59 -25.93 -4.72
N GLU A 150 26.90 -27.01 -5.16
CA GLU A 150 27.41 -27.83 -6.26
C GLU A 150 27.39 -27.07 -7.60
N LEU A 151 26.38 -26.23 -7.80
CA LEU A 151 26.18 -25.46 -9.04
C LEU A 151 27.03 -24.19 -9.06
N VAL A 152 27.11 -23.47 -7.94
CA VAL A 152 27.91 -22.26 -7.74
C VAL A 152 28.83 -22.43 -6.54
N PRO A 153 30.01 -23.01 -6.73
CA PRO A 153 30.94 -23.26 -5.65
C PRO A 153 31.40 -21.95 -4.99
N ASP A 154 31.46 -21.98 -3.67
CA ASP A 154 31.91 -20.88 -2.83
C ASP A 154 30.98 -19.65 -2.77
N ASP A 155 29.81 -19.70 -3.35
CA ASP A 155 28.86 -18.62 -3.30
C ASP A 155 28.49 -18.27 -1.85
N PRO A 156 28.53 -16.98 -1.46
CA PRO A 156 28.31 -16.55 -0.09
C PRO A 156 26.87 -16.72 0.38
N GLU A 157 25.86 -16.57 -0.50
CA GLU A 157 24.44 -16.69 -0.12
C GLU A 157 24.08 -18.14 0.27
N PHE A 158 24.61 -19.12 -0.44
CA PHE A 158 24.40 -20.53 -0.07
C PHE A 158 25.13 -20.92 1.21
N LYS A 159 26.30 -20.33 1.48
CA LYS A 159 27.00 -20.53 2.76
C LYS A 159 26.19 -19.92 3.91
N GLN A 160 25.71 -18.70 3.74
CA GLN A 160 24.86 -18.04 4.71
C GLN A 160 23.58 -18.85 4.95
N LEU A 161 22.92 -19.34 3.88
CA LEU A 161 21.74 -20.19 4.01
C LEU A 161 22.00 -21.44 4.85
N GLN A 162 23.15 -22.09 4.69
CA GLN A 162 23.50 -23.26 5.52
C GLN A 162 23.63 -22.87 7.01
N GLU A 163 24.29 -21.76 7.30
CA GLU A 163 24.44 -21.24 8.67
C GLU A 163 23.09 -20.89 9.27
N ASP A 164 22.23 -20.20 8.52
CA ASP A 164 20.87 -19.82 8.94
C ASP A 164 20.01 -21.03 9.26
N ILE A 165 20.03 -22.06 8.40
CA ILE A 165 19.29 -23.30 8.63
C ILE A 165 19.82 -24.03 9.87
N GLU A 166 21.13 -24.06 10.08
CA GLU A 166 21.74 -24.72 11.26
C GLU A 166 21.37 -23.96 12.55
N ALA A 167 21.39 -22.65 12.51
CA ALA A 167 21.03 -21.78 13.62
C ALA A 167 19.51 -21.72 13.88
N GLY A 168 18.68 -22.12 12.92
CA GLY A 168 17.22 -22.04 13.01
C GLY A 168 16.70 -20.61 12.85
N VAL A 169 17.34 -19.84 11.99
CA VAL A 169 16.96 -18.47 11.66
C VAL A 169 15.57 -18.46 11.02
N PRO A 170 14.65 -17.58 11.43
CA PRO A 170 13.30 -17.50 10.84
C PRO A 170 13.33 -16.94 9.41
N LEU A 171 12.35 -17.34 8.60
CA LEU A 171 12.26 -16.96 7.17
C LEU A 171 12.39 -15.45 6.93
N PRO A 172 11.73 -14.55 7.67
CA PRO A 172 11.88 -13.12 7.44
C PRO A 172 13.33 -12.65 7.47
N VAL A 173 14.10 -13.17 8.40
CA VAL A 173 15.52 -12.87 8.57
C VAL A 173 16.34 -13.45 7.41
N MET A 174 16.11 -14.71 7.04
CA MET A 174 16.79 -15.33 5.89
C MET A 174 16.54 -14.58 4.57
N LEU A 175 15.40 -13.89 4.44
CA LEU A 175 15.09 -13.08 3.27
C LEU A 175 15.80 -11.72 3.29
N CYS A 176 16.17 -11.22 4.48
CA CYS A 176 16.94 -9.97 4.63
C CYS A 176 18.46 -10.21 4.52
N HIS A 177 18.93 -11.43 4.67
CA HIS A 177 20.33 -11.79 4.42
C HIS A 177 20.59 -11.81 2.89
N TYR A 178 20.59 -10.61 2.31
CA TYR A 178 20.95 -10.42 0.91
C TYR A 178 22.41 -9.93 0.88
N ILE A 179 23.29 -10.78 0.44
CA ILE A 179 24.67 -10.40 0.16
C ILE A 179 24.70 -10.03 -1.30
N ASP A 180 24.68 -8.73 -1.59
CA ASP A 180 24.82 -8.22 -2.94
C ASP A 180 26.30 -8.22 -3.35
N PRO A 181 26.72 -9.17 -4.20
CA PRO A 181 28.10 -9.16 -4.70
C PRO A 181 28.35 -7.99 -5.66
N GLU A 182 27.30 -7.31 -6.14
CA GLU A 182 27.41 -6.21 -7.09
C GLU A 182 27.62 -4.87 -6.39
N SER A 183 27.19 -4.71 -5.12
CA SER A 183 27.54 -3.50 -4.35
C SER A 183 29.06 -3.33 -4.22
N ASP A 184 29.81 -4.43 -4.12
CA ASP A 184 31.28 -4.41 -4.19
C ASP A 184 31.79 -4.13 -5.63
N ALA A 185 31.07 -4.59 -6.65
CA ALA A 185 31.43 -4.35 -8.06
C ALA A 185 31.03 -2.94 -8.52
N GLU A 186 29.90 -2.40 -8.06
CA GLU A 186 29.53 -1.00 -8.32
C GLU A 186 30.49 -0.01 -7.68
N LEU A 187 30.92 -0.26 -6.44
CA LEU A 187 32.00 0.51 -5.81
C LEU A 187 33.32 0.41 -6.59
N GLN A 188 33.65 -0.76 -7.15
CA GLN A 188 34.82 -0.94 -8.01
C GLN A 188 34.66 -0.29 -9.38
N ASN A 189 33.49 -0.31 -10.00
CA ASN A 189 33.22 0.34 -11.28
C ASN A 189 33.15 1.87 -11.15
N LEU A 190 32.56 2.40 -10.08
CA LEU A 190 32.64 3.82 -9.74
C LEU A 190 34.10 4.28 -9.53
N GLN A 191 34.98 3.41 -9.00
CA GLN A 191 36.41 3.68 -8.87
C GLN A 191 37.12 3.76 -10.24
N MET A 192 36.64 3.05 -11.27
CA MET A 192 37.24 3.04 -12.58
C MET A 192 36.80 4.19 -13.49
N ASP A 193 35.60 4.73 -13.32
CA ASP A 193 35.04 5.82 -14.16
C ASP A 193 35.32 7.23 -13.61
N LEU A 194 35.66 7.36 -12.33
CA LEU A 194 36.06 8.62 -11.75
C LEU A 194 37.52 8.89 -12.08
N GLN A 195 37.80 9.42 -13.26
CA GLN A 195 39.08 10.10 -13.50
C GLN A 195 39.21 11.27 -12.50
N PRO A 196 40.32 11.40 -11.81
CA PRO A 196 40.55 12.47 -10.84
C PRO A 196 40.44 13.82 -11.52
N VAL A 197 39.30 14.49 -11.36
CA VAL A 197 39.08 15.84 -11.93
C VAL A 197 39.80 16.91 -11.11
N LEU A 198 40.24 16.59 -9.90
CA LEU A 198 40.89 17.56 -9.00
C LEU A 198 42.05 16.92 -8.22
N GLU A 199 43.26 17.44 -8.40
CA GLU A 199 44.44 17.14 -7.61
C GLU A 199 44.41 17.81 -6.21
N LYS A 200 43.28 17.70 -5.49
CA LYS A 200 43.17 18.36 -4.21
C LYS A 200 43.10 17.38 -3.07
N GLN A 201 44.05 17.48 -2.16
CA GLN A 201 44.01 16.73 -0.92
C GLN A 201 43.10 17.43 0.08
N LEU A 202 42.04 16.74 0.51
CA LEU A 202 41.21 17.13 1.62
C LEU A 202 41.45 16.15 2.76
N ALA A 203 41.74 16.67 3.93
CA ALA A 203 41.91 15.85 5.12
C ALA A 203 40.57 15.68 5.84
N LEU A 204 39.98 14.51 5.73
CA LEU A 204 38.84 14.10 6.55
C LEU A 204 39.38 13.47 7.83
N THR A 205 39.13 14.11 8.96
CA THR A 205 39.59 13.62 10.24
C THR A 205 38.47 12.92 10.99
N CYS A 206 38.64 11.62 11.22
CA CYS A 206 37.71 10.80 11.98
C CYS A 206 38.38 10.29 13.25
N LEU A 207 37.73 10.46 14.40
CA LEU A 207 38.27 10.03 15.69
C LEU A 207 37.81 8.59 15.97
N ILE A 208 38.74 7.62 15.86
CA ILE A 208 38.46 6.19 16.07
C ILE A 208 39.19 5.72 17.33
N LYS A 209 38.54 5.00 18.18
CA LYS A 209 39.02 4.61 19.50
C LYS A 209 39.79 3.30 19.58
N ASP A 210 39.50 2.32 18.78
CA ASP A 210 40.11 1.00 18.87
C ASP A 210 40.37 0.33 17.50
N PRO A 211 41.28 -0.68 17.43
CA PRO A 211 41.60 -1.38 16.18
C PRO A 211 40.41 -2.05 15.47
N LYS A 212 39.34 -2.38 16.19
CA LYS A 212 38.16 -3.00 15.57
C LYS A 212 37.31 -1.96 14.83
N GLY A 213 37.13 -0.78 15.43
CA GLY A 213 36.50 0.36 14.75
C GLY A 213 37.23 0.74 13.46
N PHE A 214 38.55 0.53 13.44
CA PHE A 214 39.36 0.78 12.27
C PHE A 214 39.12 -0.20 11.11
N GLU A 215 39.02 -1.50 11.41
CA GLU A 215 38.65 -2.50 10.41
C GLU A 215 37.22 -2.27 9.86
N VAL A 216 36.30 -1.81 10.68
CA VAL A 216 34.96 -1.44 10.26
C VAL A 216 34.98 -0.28 9.25
N VAL A 217 35.73 0.77 9.54
CA VAL A 217 35.92 1.91 8.60
C VAL A 217 36.56 1.44 7.30
N LYS A 218 37.61 0.63 7.38
CA LYS A 218 38.28 0.05 6.22
C LYS A 218 37.33 -0.68 5.30
N ASN A 219 36.51 -1.56 5.88
CA ASN A 219 35.53 -2.36 5.11
C ASN A 219 34.43 -1.49 4.52
N ALA A 220 33.88 -0.55 5.32
CA ALA A 220 32.76 0.30 4.88
C ALA A 220 33.13 1.29 3.76
N PHE A 221 34.38 1.72 3.69
CA PHE A 221 34.88 2.55 2.59
C PHE A 221 35.61 1.75 1.50
N ASN A 222 35.70 0.43 1.63
CA ASN A 222 36.50 -0.43 0.75
C ASN A 222 37.93 0.12 0.53
N ILE A 223 38.61 0.47 1.65
CA ILE A 223 39.93 1.15 1.60
C ILE A 223 41.01 0.09 1.57
N ASP A 224 41.49 -0.24 0.40
CA ASP A 224 42.73 -0.99 0.23
C ASP A 224 43.90 -0.01 0.21
N GLY A 225 44.83 -0.13 1.15
CA GLY A 225 46.02 0.66 1.16
C GLY A 225 46.09 1.78 2.23
N LEU A 226 45.40 1.56 3.36
CA LEU A 226 45.57 2.39 4.54
C LEU A 226 47.05 2.45 4.97
N GLN A 227 47.56 3.66 5.16
CA GLN A 227 48.94 3.93 5.55
C GLN A 227 48.97 4.72 6.86
N GLU A 228 49.99 4.49 7.68
CA GLU A 228 50.27 5.38 8.81
C GLU A 228 50.72 6.75 8.29
N GLU A 229 50.15 7.82 8.82
CA GLU A 229 50.58 9.17 8.50
C GLU A 229 51.98 9.41 9.07
N PRO A 230 52.97 9.79 8.22
CA PRO A 230 54.37 9.89 8.64
C PRO A 230 54.62 10.89 9.75
N ASP A 231 53.83 11.96 9.79
CA ASP A 231 53.97 13.07 10.73
C ASP A 231 52.97 13.03 11.90
N ALA A 232 52.08 12.04 11.95
CA ALA A 232 51.08 11.89 12.97
C ALA A 232 50.87 10.41 13.35
N PRO A 233 51.67 9.86 14.27
CA PRO A 233 51.75 8.43 14.57
C PRO A 233 50.50 7.77 15.15
N ALA A 234 49.45 8.51 15.41
CA ALA A 234 48.12 7.96 15.80
C ALA A 234 47.05 8.15 14.70
N CYS A 235 47.50 8.49 13.48
CA CYS A 235 46.62 8.73 12.36
C CYS A 235 46.91 7.75 11.22
N LEU A 236 45.87 7.33 10.54
CA LEU A 236 45.92 6.53 9.33
C LEU A 236 45.18 7.31 8.23
N SER A 237 45.67 7.23 7.02
CA SER A 237 45.06 7.93 5.89
C SER A 237 44.85 7.04 4.68
N ALA A 238 43.91 7.42 3.86
CA ALA A 238 43.64 6.80 2.57
C ALA A 238 42.99 7.80 1.60
N GLU A 239 43.12 7.53 0.31
CA GLU A 239 42.38 8.21 -0.73
C GLU A 239 41.01 7.54 -0.86
N VAL A 240 39.93 8.28 -0.65
CA VAL A 240 38.54 7.79 -0.72
C VAL A 240 37.81 8.47 -1.87
N PRO A 241 37.15 7.69 -2.78
CA PRO A 241 36.38 8.27 -3.87
C PRO A 241 35.04 8.83 -3.40
N PHE A 242 34.78 10.09 -3.80
CA PHE A 242 33.50 10.76 -3.70
C PHE A 242 33.06 11.22 -5.09
N SER A 243 31.78 11.58 -5.26
CA SER A 243 31.23 12.04 -6.54
C SER A 243 31.96 13.23 -7.16
N VAL A 244 32.58 14.06 -6.33
CA VAL A 244 33.31 15.26 -6.72
C VAL A 244 34.83 15.04 -6.92
N GLY A 245 35.35 13.84 -6.62
CA GLY A 245 36.77 13.48 -6.78
C GLY A 245 37.33 12.65 -5.62
N LEU A 246 38.64 12.43 -5.61
CA LEU A 246 39.34 11.75 -4.52
C LEU A 246 39.57 12.68 -3.33
N ILE A 247 39.18 12.21 -2.15
CA ILE A 247 39.40 12.90 -0.88
C ILE A 247 40.44 12.14 -0.08
N HIS A 248 41.46 12.85 0.38
CA HIS A 248 42.42 12.30 1.33
C HIS A 248 41.80 12.27 2.72
N VAL A 249 41.48 11.08 3.22
CA VAL A 249 40.79 10.85 4.50
C VAL A 249 41.80 10.50 5.56
N VAL A 250 41.83 11.26 6.63
CA VAL A 250 42.69 11.01 7.79
C VAL A 250 41.86 10.55 8.97
N PHE A 251 42.14 9.34 9.45
CA PHE A 251 41.50 8.75 10.63
C PHE A 251 42.40 8.92 11.84
N ARG A 252 41.99 9.75 12.80
CA ARG A 252 42.72 9.94 14.05
C ARG A 252 42.22 8.97 15.10
N MET A 253 43.12 8.17 15.66
CA MET A 253 42.91 7.32 16.81
C MET A 253 43.09 8.15 18.09
N ASN A 254 42.07 8.24 18.96
CA ASN A 254 42.26 8.91 20.25
C ASN A 254 41.86 8.01 21.42
N GLU A 255 42.41 8.31 22.62
CA GLU A 255 42.19 7.50 23.84
C GLU A 255 40.72 7.49 24.30
N ALA A 256 39.93 8.45 23.84
CA ALA A 256 38.51 8.57 24.16
C ALA A 256 37.58 8.02 23.11
N GLY A 257 38.07 7.62 21.94
CA GLY A 257 37.41 7.35 20.72
C GLY A 257 36.19 6.45 20.69
N PHE A 258 35.69 6.15 19.51
CA PHE A 258 34.55 5.29 19.29
C PHE A 258 34.90 3.85 19.62
N SER A 259 34.12 3.22 20.48
CA SER A 259 34.29 1.79 20.77
C SER A 259 33.73 0.90 19.68
N HIS A 260 32.74 1.38 18.90
CA HIS A 260 32.13 0.69 17.76
C HIS A 260 31.66 1.72 16.74
N LEU A 261 32.22 1.68 15.55
CA LEU A 261 31.75 2.40 14.38
C LEU A 261 31.09 1.39 13.48
N ALA A 262 29.74 1.39 13.44
CA ALA A 262 29.00 0.51 12.55
C ALA A 262 29.28 0.87 11.08
N PRO A 263 29.36 -0.09 10.16
CA PRO A 263 29.54 0.15 8.73
C PRO A 263 28.52 1.13 8.15
N THR A 264 27.27 1.01 8.57
CA THR A 264 26.17 1.90 8.19
C THR A 264 26.40 3.34 8.60
N TRP A 265 26.96 3.57 9.77
CA TRP A 265 27.26 4.90 10.22
C TRP A 265 28.32 5.60 9.36
N VAL A 266 29.30 4.87 8.92
CA VAL A 266 30.34 5.36 8.01
C VAL A 266 29.78 5.67 6.63
N LYS A 267 28.86 4.82 6.13
CA LYS A 267 28.11 5.08 4.89
C LYS A 267 27.31 6.37 5.01
N HIS A 268 26.52 6.52 6.06
CA HIS A 268 25.73 7.74 6.29
C HIS A 268 26.59 9.00 6.41
N PHE A 269 27.78 8.88 6.98
CA PHE A 269 28.73 9.98 7.01
C PHE A 269 29.19 10.38 5.61
N LYS A 270 29.52 9.39 4.78
CA LYS A 270 29.90 9.62 3.38
C LYS A 270 28.75 10.30 2.62
N ASP A 271 27.55 9.72 2.69
CA ASP A 271 26.37 10.22 2.03
C ASP A 271 26.03 11.66 2.46
N ALA A 272 26.08 11.96 3.76
CA ALA A 272 25.83 13.30 4.29
C ALA A 272 26.88 14.33 3.83
N LEU A 273 28.15 13.93 3.70
CA LEU A 273 29.17 14.81 3.17
C LEU A 273 29.01 15.04 1.67
N GLU A 274 28.60 14.01 0.91
CA GLU A 274 28.31 14.14 -0.52
C GLU A 274 27.11 15.05 -0.76
N GLU A 275 26.04 14.88 -0.01
CA GLU A 275 24.84 15.74 -0.06
C GLU A 275 25.20 17.20 0.22
N PHE A 276 25.98 17.46 1.28
CA PHE A 276 26.45 18.78 1.61
C PHE A 276 27.23 19.44 0.46
N LEU A 277 28.07 18.67 -0.25
CA LEU A 277 28.82 19.13 -1.39
C LEU A 277 27.95 19.38 -2.63
N GLN A 278 26.93 18.54 -2.84
CA GLN A 278 25.99 18.65 -3.97
C GLN A 278 25.01 19.81 -3.79
N ASP A 279 24.58 20.10 -2.56
CA ASP A 279 23.64 21.18 -2.24
C ASP A 279 24.22 22.59 -2.47
N GLY A 280 25.48 22.69 -2.82
CA GLY A 280 26.12 23.95 -3.18
C GLY A 280 26.35 24.89 -2.01
N HIS A 281 26.37 24.39 -0.78
CA HIS A 281 26.70 25.17 0.42
C HIS A 281 28.10 25.73 0.43
N CYS A 282 29.02 25.10 -0.32
CA CYS A 282 30.35 25.60 -0.64
C CYS A 282 30.82 24.90 -1.92
N GLN A 283 31.83 25.50 -2.56
CA GLN A 283 32.55 24.82 -3.65
C GLN A 283 33.61 23.90 -3.06
N PHE A 284 33.85 22.76 -3.71
CA PHE A 284 34.82 21.77 -3.27
C PHE A 284 36.23 22.40 -3.03
N GLU A 285 36.58 23.36 -3.87
CA GLU A 285 37.83 24.09 -3.78
C GLU A 285 37.96 24.99 -2.55
N GLU A 286 36.87 25.31 -1.89
CA GLU A 286 36.82 26.15 -0.68
C GLU A 286 37.09 25.34 0.58
N ILE A 287 36.96 23.99 0.53
CA ILE A 287 37.15 23.13 1.68
C ILE A 287 38.62 22.95 1.97
N VAL A 288 39.04 23.18 3.22
CA VAL A 288 40.38 22.99 3.72
C VAL A 288 40.52 21.70 4.50
N GLU A 289 39.55 21.42 5.36
CA GLU A 289 39.55 20.25 6.25
C GLU A 289 38.13 19.84 6.57
N VAL A 290 37.90 18.54 6.71
CA VAL A 290 36.65 17.97 7.23
C VAL A 290 37.00 17.04 8.38
N TRP A 291 36.29 17.20 9.51
CA TRP A 291 36.49 16.32 10.65
C TRP A 291 35.17 16.03 11.34
N LEU A 292 35.15 14.98 12.12
CA LEU A 292 33.95 14.43 12.71
C LEU A 292 34.06 14.31 14.22
N ASP A 293 33.07 14.84 14.93
CA ASP A 293 33.01 14.74 16.38
C ASP A 293 32.34 13.44 16.85
N LEU A 294 32.58 13.09 18.10
CA LEU A 294 31.98 11.96 18.81
C LEU A 294 30.44 12.00 18.84
N ASP A 295 29.85 13.19 18.72
CA ASP A 295 28.41 13.40 18.69
C ASP A 295 27.82 13.34 17.27
N ARG A 296 28.59 12.81 16.29
CA ARG A 296 28.24 12.73 14.88
C ARG A 296 28.04 14.07 14.17
N THR A 297 28.67 15.12 14.67
CA THR A 297 28.70 16.40 13.97
C THR A 297 29.88 16.43 13.00
N ILE A 298 29.62 16.69 11.73
CA ILE A 298 30.61 16.94 10.70
C ILE A 298 30.98 18.43 10.76
N HIS A 299 32.26 18.70 10.76
CA HIS A 299 32.83 20.06 10.69
C HIS A 299 33.56 20.23 9.36
N VAL A 300 33.08 21.12 8.53
CA VAL A 300 33.72 21.49 7.27
C VAL A 300 34.40 22.84 7.46
N VAL A 301 35.73 22.87 7.38
CA VAL A 301 36.51 24.08 7.46
C VAL A 301 36.71 24.64 6.05
N LEU A 302 36.18 25.81 5.81
CA LEU A 302 36.28 26.51 4.53
C LEU A 302 37.45 27.53 4.56
N LYS A 303 38.02 27.81 3.40
CA LYS A 303 39.01 28.89 3.24
C LYS A 303 38.48 30.23 3.76
N PRO A 304 39.32 31.06 4.36
CA PRO A 304 38.92 32.42 4.69
C PRO A 304 38.63 33.24 3.43
N GLU A 305 37.62 34.09 3.51
CA GLU A 305 37.27 35.00 2.41
C GLU A 305 38.35 36.06 2.11
N GLU A 306 39.20 36.38 3.11
CA GLU A 306 40.34 37.28 2.97
C GLU A 306 41.66 36.54 3.31
N GLU A 307 42.72 36.83 2.58
CA GLU A 307 44.06 36.24 2.79
C GLU A 307 44.57 36.57 4.20
N GLY A 308 44.69 35.55 5.07
CA GLY A 308 45.16 35.70 6.45
C GLY A 308 44.05 35.76 7.51
N GLY A 309 42.76 35.62 7.13
CA GLY A 309 41.63 35.47 8.04
C GLY A 309 41.53 34.06 8.66
N GLU A 310 40.66 33.90 9.66
CA GLU A 310 40.30 32.59 10.18
C GLU A 310 39.29 31.91 9.22
N GLY A 311 39.48 30.64 8.90
CA GLY A 311 38.57 29.86 8.06
C GLY A 311 37.17 29.68 8.72
N ARG A 312 36.11 29.76 7.93
CA ARG A 312 34.76 29.54 8.39
C ARG A 312 34.50 28.04 8.61
N VAL A 313 33.98 27.68 9.76
CA VAL A 313 33.59 26.29 10.07
C VAL A 313 32.08 26.13 9.94
N VAL A 314 31.68 25.29 9.00
CA VAL A 314 30.27 24.86 8.87
C VAL A 314 30.12 23.54 9.61
N ARG A 315 29.01 23.40 10.34
CA ARG A 315 28.73 22.21 11.14
C ARG A 315 27.36 21.68 10.78
N PHE A 316 27.27 20.38 10.56
CA PHE A 316 25.98 19.70 10.39
C PHE A 316 26.07 18.31 11.01
N LYS A 317 24.90 17.78 11.42
CA LYS A 317 24.84 16.42 11.96
C LYS A 317 24.68 15.43 10.84
N VAL A 318 25.35 14.31 10.93
CA VAL A 318 25.07 13.17 10.09
C VAL A 318 23.69 12.66 10.46
N ASN A 319 22.73 12.95 9.62
CA ASN A 319 21.45 12.31 9.70
C ASN A 319 21.63 10.94 9.06
N GLY A 320 21.91 9.97 9.90
CA GLY A 320 21.82 8.58 9.45
C GLY A 320 20.34 8.29 9.19
N GLY A 321 20.03 7.75 7.99
CA GLY A 321 18.69 7.36 7.65
C GLY A 321 18.05 6.60 8.76
N LEU A 322 16.77 6.73 8.89
CA LEU A 322 15.87 6.08 9.84
C LEU A 322 16.37 5.76 11.24
N SER A 323 17.60 5.85 11.39
CA SER A 323 18.25 5.69 12.61
C SER A 323 18.47 6.91 13.26
N ASN A 324 17.70 7.62 13.47
CA ASN A 324 17.92 8.46 14.33
C ASN A 324 17.99 8.34 15.57
N GLU A 325 18.69 8.68 15.73
CA GLU A 325 19.14 9.16 16.45
C GLU A 325 19.06 9.35 17.41
N SER A 326 19.38 9.07 17.81
CA SER A 326 19.86 9.45 18.78
C SER A 326 19.69 10.44 19.60
N ALA A 327 18.74 10.90 19.63
CA ALA A 327 18.19 11.19 20.86
C ALA A 327 17.61 9.88 21.33
N ARG A 328 18.14 9.20 22.26
CA ARG A 328 17.34 8.37 23.16
C ARG A 328 16.04 9.16 23.32
N PRO A 329 14.88 8.65 22.94
CA PRO A 329 13.65 9.35 23.19
C PRO A 329 13.79 9.90 24.60
N ALA A 330 13.59 11.18 24.80
CA ALA A 330 13.70 11.74 26.12
C ALA A 330 12.52 11.19 26.90
N TYR A 331 12.69 9.94 27.35
CA TYR A 331 11.69 9.28 28.19
C TYR A 331 11.52 10.16 29.38
N ALA A 332 10.34 10.69 29.54
CA ALA A 332 10.01 11.57 30.66
C ALA A 332 10.36 10.93 32.01
N ASN A 333 10.68 9.63 32.05
CA ASN A 333 10.98 8.84 33.23
C ASN A 333 12.19 7.91 33.07
N ALA A 334 13.22 8.29 32.33
CA ALA A 334 14.47 7.51 32.23
C ALA A 334 15.14 7.18 33.58
N SER A 335 14.74 7.89 34.64
CA SER A 335 15.19 7.61 36.01
C SER A 335 14.53 6.41 36.68
N GLU A 336 13.42 5.90 36.11
CA GLU A 336 12.63 4.79 36.67
C GLU A 336 12.97 3.43 36.06
N LEU A 337 13.74 3.36 34.96
CA LEU A 337 14.13 2.12 34.33
C LEU A 337 15.12 1.32 35.19
N THR A 338 14.86 0.02 35.31
CA THR A 338 15.80 -0.88 36.01
C THR A 338 17.13 -0.96 35.30
N PRO A 339 18.22 -1.31 36.01
CA PRO A 339 19.53 -1.51 35.38
C PRO A 339 19.51 -2.55 34.25
N GLU A 340 18.66 -3.59 34.40
CA GLU A 340 18.49 -4.65 33.39
C GLU A 340 17.87 -4.11 32.12
N ILE A 341 16.81 -3.29 32.21
CA ILE A 341 16.17 -2.68 31.07
C ILE A 341 17.13 -1.72 30.35
N ARG A 342 17.93 -0.94 31.13
CA ARG A 342 18.93 -0.05 30.53
C ARG A 342 19.99 -0.82 29.74
N ALA A 343 20.53 -1.90 30.33
CA ALA A 343 21.50 -2.74 29.64
C ALA A 343 20.94 -3.36 28.36
N MET A 344 19.63 -3.70 28.36
CA MET A 344 18.94 -4.24 27.21
C MET A 344 18.76 -3.16 26.13
N LEU A 345 18.39 -1.93 26.51
CA LEU A 345 18.30 -0.80 25.58
C LEU A 345 19.66 -0.40 25.01
N ASP A 346 20.74 -0.47 25.81
CA ASP A 346 22.09 -0.23 25.34
C ASP A 346 22.52 -1.29 24.31
N ARG A 347 22.09 -2.56 24.50
CA ARG A 347 22.34 -3.63 23.53
C ARG A 347 21.50 -3.43 22.26
N VAL A 348 20.21 -3.07 22.38
CA VAL A 348 19.35 -2.75 21.26
C VAL A 348 19.93 -1.57 20.46
N ALA A 349 20.44 -0.54 21.13
CA ALA A 349 21.08 0.58 20.46
C ALA A 349 22.31 0.14 19.63
N SER A 350 23.17 -0.71 20.21
CA SER A 350 24.31 -1.27 19.48
C SER A 350 23.87 -2.08 18.24
N LEU A 351 22.88 -2.95 18.41
CA LEU A 351 22.36 -3.78 17.33
C LEU A 351 21.65 -2.95 16.24
N ASN A 352 20.98 -1.86 16.61
CA ASN A 352 20.40 -0.92 15.65
C ASN A 352 21.49 -0.20 14.83
N GLU A 353 22.63 0.11 15.42
CA GLU A 353 23.78 0.69 14.73
C GLU A 353 24.44 -0.31 13.75
N GLU A 354 24.34 -1.59 14.06
CA GLU A 354 24.83 -2.70 13.24
C GLU A 354 23.79 -3.18 12.21
N GLU A 355 22.60 -2.57 12.17
CA GLU A 355 21.41 -3.00 11.41
C GLU A 355 21.02 -4.47 11.66
N ALA A 356 21.42 -5.03 12.79
CA ALA A 356 21.15 -6.39 13.21
C ALA A 356 19.73 -6.53 13.80
N TYR A 357 18.72 -6.15 13.01
CA TYR A 357 17.31 -6.09 13.44
C TYR A 357 16.76 -7.46 13.84
N ASP A 358 17.23 -8.52 13.20
CA ASP A 358 16.91 -9.91 13.50
C ASP A 358 17.35 -10.32 14.90
N GLU A 359 18.54 -9.92 15.33
CA GLU A 359 19.00 -10.19 16.71
C GLU A 359 18.14 -9.45 17.74
N ILE A 360 17.70 -8.21 17.41
CA ILE A 360 16.77 -7.46 18.25
C ILE A 360 15.46 -8.21 18.39
N ILE A 361 14.88 -8.65 17.26
CA ILE A 361 13.64 -9.42 17.25
C ILE A 361 13.79 -10.70 18.07
N GLN A 362 14.82 -11.50 17.81
CA GLN A 362 15.08 -12.74 18.55
C GLN A 362 15.29 -12.52 20.06
N MET A 363 15.90 -11.41 20.42
CA MET A 363 16.15 -11.07 21.82
C MET A 363 14.87 -10.64 22.53
N LEU A 364 14.11 -9.73 21.92
CA LEU A 364 12.95 -9.09 22.55
C LEU A 364 11.68 -9.96 22.49
N GLU A 365 11.50 -10.77 21.44
CA GLU A 365 10.38 -11.72 21.35
C GLU A 365 10.46 -12.86 22.37
N LYS A 366 11.62 -13.11 23.00
CA LYS A 366 11.73 -14.03 24.14
C LYS A 366 11.02 -13.53 25.41
N ILE A 367 10.73 -12.24 25.47
CA ILE A 367 9.98 -11.64 26.57
C ILE A 367 8.50 -11.62 26.15
N PRO A 368 7.59 -12.25 26.90
CA PRO A 368 6.15 -12.18 26.62
C PRO A 368 5.67 -10.74 26.49
N ASP A 369 4.68 -10.49 25.63
CA ASP A 369 4.17 -9.13 25.38
C ASP A 369 3.73 -8.43 26.65
N ASP A 370 3.03 -9.12 27.55
CA ASP A 370 2.53 -8.57 28.83
C ASP A 370 3.65 -8.27 29.85
N ASP A 371 4.82 -8.87 29.70
CA ASP A 371 5.97 -8.70 30.61
C ASP A 371 7.03 -7.74 30.02
N ARG A 372 6.84 -7.30 28.75
CA ARG A 372 7.81 -6.43 28.07
C ARG A 372 7.53 -4.98 28.40
N GLU A 373 8.54 -4.26 28.88
CA GLU A 373 8.43 -2.82 29.10
C GLU A 373 8.06 -2.08 27.83
N PRO A 374 7.16 -1.09 27.86
CA PRO A 374 6.64 -0.37 26.68
C PRO A 374 7.73 0.14 25.74
N ILE A 375 8.86 0.58 26.31
CA ILE A 375 9.98 1.07 25.54
C ILE A 375 10.67 -0.02 24.72
N LEU A 376 10.81 -1.23 25.25
CA LEU A 376 11.34 -2.38 24.53
C LEU A 376 10.37 -2.85 23.44
N THR A 377 9.06 -2.69 23.67
CA THR A 377 8.04 -2.95 22.67
C THR A 377 8.13 -1.96 21.51
N LEU A 378 8.38 -0.68 21.80
CA LEU A 378 8.61 0.36 20.78
C LEU A 378 9.84 0.06 19.92
N GLU A 379 10.94 -0.42 20.52
CA GLU A 379 12.14 -0.81 19.79
C GLU A 379 11.97 -2.12 19.00
N LEU A 380 11.19 -3.08 19.53
CA LEU A 380 10.83 -4.28 18.80
C LEU A 380 10.00 -3.96 17.53
N ALA A 381 9.05 -3.02 17.64
CA ALA A 381 8.28 -2.57 16.48
C ALA A 381 9.19 -1.93 15.41
N ARG A 382 10.19 -1.15 15.82
CA ARG A 382 11.19 -0.60 14.89
C ARG A 382 11.97 -1.72 14.19
N ALA A 383 12.41 -2.71 14.94
CA ALA A 383 13.15 -3.83 14.37
C ALA A 383 12.31 -4.59 13.35
N HIS A 384 11.01 -4.84 13.63
CA HIS A 384 10.10 -5.43 12.65
C HIS A 384 9.89 -4.57 11.41
N ASN A 385 9.82 -3.24 11.55
CA ASN A 385 9.70 -2.34 10.41
C ASN A 385 10.93 -2.42 9.48
N ASN A 386 12.13 -2.55 10.06
CA ASN A 386 13.36 -2.46 9.31
C ASN A 386 13.89 -3.83 8.85
N ALA A 387 13.54 -4.91 9.55
CA ALA A 387 14.04 -6.24 9.25
C ALA A 387 13.54 -6.79 7.91
N SER A 388 12.32 -6.45 7.53
CA SER A 388 11.73 -6.95 6.29
C SER A 388 10.51 -6.11 5.89
N PRO A 389 10.69 -4.91 5.36
CA PRO A 389 9.57 -4.04 4.97
C PRO A 389 8.64 -4.69 3.94
N ALA A 390 9.17 -5.59 3.11
CA ALA A 390 8.40 -6.30 2.10
C ALA A 390 7.55 -7.47 2.62
N LEU A 391 7.66 -7.85 3.90
CA LEU A 391 6.89 -8.97 4.47
C LEU A 391 5.75 -8.47 5.35
N GLY A 392 4.53 -8.53 4.81
CA GLY A 392 3.31 -8.12 5.50
C GLY A 392 3.18 -8.59 6.95
N PRO A 393 3.43 -9.88 7.31
CA PRO A 393 3.34 -10.34 8.69
C PRO A 393 4.25 -9.61 9.68
N GLY A 394 5.46 -9.22 9.28
CA GLY A 394 6.37 -8.43 10.11
C GLY A 394 5.85 -7.03 10.37
N LEU A 395 5.36 -6.38 9.33
CA LEU A 395 4.76 -5.04 9.41
C LEU A 395 3.45 -5.05 10.20
N GLU A 396 2.59 -6.06 10.03
CA GLU A 396 1.38 -6.24 10.84
C GLU A 396 1.73 -6.43 12.33
N ARG A 397 2.81 -7.18 12.62
CA ARG A 397 3.34 -7.31 14.00
C ARG A 397 3.81 -5.96 14.53
N ALA A 398 4.52 -5.15 13.74
CA ALA A 398 4.95 -3.82 14.13
C ALA A 398 3.75 -2.91 14.45
N VAL A 399 2.71 -2.91 13.62
CA VAL A 399 1.47 -2.17 13.87
C VAL A 399 0.83 -2.61 15.20
N ALA A 400 0.70 -3.91 15.43
CA ALA A 400 0.12 -4.43 16.66
C ALA A 400 0.93 -4.01 17.92
N LEU A 401 2.26 -4.11 17.85
CA LEU A 401 3.16 -3.66 18.91
C LEU A 401 3.03 -2.17 19.19
N LEU A 402 3.01 -1.33 18.14
CA LEU A 402 2.85 0.11 18.27
C LEU A 402 1.49 0.47 18.89
N GLN A 403 0.42 -0.21 18.48
CA GLN A 403 -0.90 -0.01 19.08
C GLN A 403 -0.93 -0.36 20.56
N SER A 404 -0.24 -1.41 21.00
CA SER A 404 -0.20 -1.83 22.42
C SER A 404 0.47 -0.81 23.35
N VAL A 405 1.35 0.05 22.79
CA VAL A 405 2.06 1.10 23.57
C VAL A 405 1.62 2.52 23.18
N LYS A 406 0.46 2.64 22.55
CA LYS A 406 -0.06 3.92 22.08
C LYS A 406 -0.15 4.96 23.19
N ASP A 407 -0.73 4.61 24.33
CA ASP A 407 -0.96 5.53 25.45
C ASP A 407 0.34 6.14 25.98
N ASP A 408 1.46 5.40 25.86
CA ASP A 408 2.77 5.84 26.34
C ASP A 408 3.49 6.75 25.33
N PHE A 409 3.30 6.51 24.00
CA PHE A 409 4.17 7.09 22.98
C PHE A 409 3.46 7.83 21.83
N GLU A 410 2.12 7.89 21.75
CA GLU A 410 1.42 8.50 20.62
C GLU A 410 1.80 9.96 20.34
N LYS A 411 2.34 10.68 21.33
CA LYS A 411 2.77 12.08 21.22
C LYS A 411 4.25 12.25 20.86
N THR A 412 4.95 11.15 20.53
CA THR A 412 6.35 11.18 20.13
C THR A 412 6.48 11.07 18.61
N TYR A 413 7.52 11.69 18.07
CA TYR A 413 7.84 11.58 16.63
C TYR A 413 8.07 10.12 16.24
N GLU A 414 8.85 9.38 17.01
CA GLU A 414 9.26 8.01 16.74
C GLU A 414 8.06 7.08 16.62
N TRP A 415 7.07 7.23 17.46
CA TRP A 415 5.86 6.40 17.39
C TRP A 415 5.03 6.75 16.15
N GLN A 416 4.82 8.05 15.88
CA GLN A 416 4.06 8.51 14.72
C GLN A 416 4.75 8.07 13.42
N PHE A 417 6.05 8.30 13.30
CA PHE A 417 6.82 7.92 12.13
C PHE A 417 6.82 6.41 11.89
N ARG A 418 7.10 5.60 12.93
CA ARG A 418 7.13 4.13 12.85
C ARG A 418 5.77 3.55 12.48
N MET A 419 4.68 4.12 12.97
CA MET A 419 3.32 3.73 12.59
C MET A 419 3.05 4.05 11.11
N GLY A 420 3.37 5.28 10.68
CA GLY A 420 3.27 5.68 9.29
C GLY A 420 4.10 4.80 8.36
N TYR A 421 5.32 4.48 8.75
CA TYR A 421 6.23 3.61 8.00
C TYR A 421 5.65 2.20 7.80
N ALA A 422 5.21 1.55 8.88
CA ALA A 422 4.59 0.23 8.77
C ALA A 422 3.35 0.23 7.86
N LEU A 423 2.50 1.23 8.00
CA LEU A 423 1.27 1.36 7.21
C LEU A 423 1.58 1.65 5.72
N PHE A 424 2.61 2.44 5.43
CA PHE A 424 3.04 2.72 4.07
C PHE A 424 3.45 1.44 3.34
N TYR A 425 4.31 0.63 3.94
CA TYR A 425 4.74 -0.64 3.35
C TYR A 425 3.65 -1.74 3.37
N LEU A 426 2.55 -1.52 4.09
CA LEU A 426 1.32 -2.32 4.00
C LEU A 426 0.33 -1.80 2.95
N ASP A 427 0.72 -0.86 2.10
CA ASP A 427 -0.13 -0.18 1.11
C ASP A 427 -1.38 0.49 1.70
N ARG A 428 -1.26 0.99 2.95
CA ARG A 428 -2.29 1.75 3.67
C ARG A 428 -1.93 3.23 3.66
N ASP A 429 -1.72 3.77 2.46
CA ASP A 429 -1.10 5.06 2.21
C ASP A 429 -1.83 6.25 2.83
N ASP A 430 -3.16 6.23 2.83
CA ASP A 430 -4.00 7.27 3.41
C ASP A 430 -3.92 7.29 4.95
N GLU A 431 -3.82 6.11 5.57
CA GLU A 431 -3.60 5.99 7.00
C GLU A 431 -2.16 6.39 7.36
N ALA A 432 -1.18 5.92 6.58
CA ALA A 432 0.23 6.28 6.75
C ALA A 432 0.44 7.80 6.68
N LEU A 433 -0.18 8.46 5.70
CA LEU A 433 -0.10 9.91 5.53
C LEU A 433 -0.54 10.67 6.78
N ALA A 434 -1.63 10.23 7.43
CA ALA A 434 -2.12 10.86 8.65
C ALA A 434 -1.10 10.80 9.81
N TYR A 435 -0.38 9.68 9.94
CA TYR A 435 0.69 9.54 10.93
C TYR A 435 1.93 10.34 10.55
N PHE A 436 2.33 10.37 9.28
CA PHE A 436 3.44 11.21 8.83
C PHE A 436 3.16 12.71 8.99
N GLN A 437 1.93 13.17 8.80
CA GLN A 437 1.56 14.55 9.08
C GLN A 437 1.73 14.91 10.57
N GLN A 438 1.41 13.97 11.48
CA GLN A 438 1.68 14.17 12.90
C GLN A 438 3.19 14.13 13.22
N ALA A 439 3.94 13.24 12.58
CA ALA A 439 5.39 13.19 12.71
C ALA A 439 6.04 14.50 12.24
N GLU A 440 5.62 15.03 11.09
CA GLU A 440 6.10 16.32 10.56
C GLU A 440 5.78 17.48 11.50
N ALA A 441 4.58 17.49 12.09
CA ALA A 441 4.21 18.51 13.07
C ALA A 441 5.09 18.49 14.32
N LEU A 442 5.59 17.31 14.72
CA LEU A 442 6.50 17.11 15.85
C LEU A 442 7.96 17.40 15.49
N ARG A 443 8.37 17.11 14.24
CA ARG A 443 9.74 17.35 13.74
C ARG A 443 9.66 17.94 12.33
N LYS A 444 9.54 19.28 12.26
CA LYS A 444 9.37 20.01 11.00
C LYS A 444 10.59 19.92 10.09
N GLY A 445 10.32 19.65 8.81
CA GLY A 445 11.32 19.65 7.76
C GLY A 445 12.16 18.36 7.71
N ASP A 446 11.73 17.31 8.38
CA ASP A 446 12.36 16.00 8.29
C ASP A 446 12.17 15.42 6.88
N GLN A 447 13.28 15.21 6.16
CA GLN A 447 13.24 14.86 4.73
C GLN A 447 12.57 13.51 4.48
N ASP A 448 12.92 12.48 5.27
CA ASP A 448 12.33 11.14 5.14
C ASP A 448 10.81 11.18 5.30
N THR A 449 10.34 11.93 6.31
CA THR A 449 8.90 12.13 6.53
C THR A 449 8.24 12.83 5.33
N LEU A 450 8.86 13.87 4.79
CA LEU A 450 8.34 14.62 3.65
C LEU A 450 8.32 13.79 2.35
N GLU A 451 9.31 12.94 2.14
CA GLU A 451 9.37 12.03 0.99
C GLU A 451 8.30 10.96 1.06
N LEU A 452 8.15 10.31 2.22
CA LEU A 452 7.09 9.33 2.44
C LEU A 452 5.70 9.94 2.34
N MET A 453 5.50 11.19 2.80
CA MET A 453 4.23 11.92 2.58
C MET A 453 3.94 12.15 1.09
N ARG A 454 4.96 12.49 0.29
CA ARG A 454 4.80 12.62 -1.17
C ARG A 454 4.45 11.28 -1.81
N ALA A 455 5.16 10.22 -1.44
CA ALA A 455 4.90 8.87 -1.93
C ALA A 455 3.46 8.42 -1.59
N CYS A 456 3.00 8.60 -0.34
CA CYS A 456 1.63 8.31 0.05
C CYS A 456 0.61 9.02 -0.85
N ARG A 457 0.78 10.34 -1.09
CA ARG A 457 -0.14 11.12 -1.94
C ARG A 457 -0.20 10.60 -3.36
N GLN A 458 0.92 10.18 -3.93
CA GLN A 458 0.97 9.58 -5.26
C GLN A 458 0.23 8.23 -5.30
N GLN A 459 0.43 7.39 -4.31
CA GLN A 459 -0.15 6.05 -4.27
C GLN A 459 -1.63 6.01 -3.92
N MET A 460 -2.14 7.01 -3.20
CA MET A 460 -3.55 7.07 -2.78
C MET A 460 -4.56 7.07 -3.94
N SER A 461 -4.14 7.42 -5.15
CA SER A 461 -5.01 7.40 -6.33
C SER A 461 -5.29 5.99 -6.83
N TYR A 462 -4.51 5.00 -6.46
CA TYR A 462 -4.60 3.64 -6.98
C TYR A 462 -5.30 2.69 -6.02
N PRO A 463 -6.12 1.75 -6.53
CA PRO A 463 -6.68 0.66 -5.73
C PRO A 463 -5.57 -0.23 -5.15
N ARG A 464 -5.80 -0.78 -3.98
CA ARG A 464 -4.85 -1.67 -3.29
C ARG A 464 -4.67 -3.05 -3.95
N PHE A 465 -5.61 -3.47 -4.78
CA PHE A 465 -5.54 -4.75 -5.46
C PHE A 465 -4.84 -4.62 -6.81
N VAL A 466 -3.98 -5.58 -7.11
CA VAL A 466 -3.32 -5.70 -8.42
C VAL A 466 -4.34 -6.00 -9.51
N GLU A 467 -5.31 -6.89 -9.22
CA GLU A 467 -6.39 -7.17 -10.15
C GLU A 467 -7.51 -6.14 -9.98
N PRO A 468 -7.84 -5.37 -11.02
CA PRO A 468 -9.00 -4.50 -11.04
C PRO A 468 -10.29 -5.26 -10.67
N PHE A 469 -11.26 -4.54 -10.10
CA PHE A 469 -12.55 -5.12 -9.75
C PHE A 469 -13.23 -5.80 -10.93
N ALA A 470 -13.15 -5.20 -12.13
CA ALA A 470 -13.71 -5.79 -13.35
C ALA A 470 -13.15 -7.19 -13.67
N GLN A 471 -11.84 -7.38 -13.54
CA GLN A 471 -11.19 -8.69 -13.79
C GLN A 471 -11.55 -9.72 -12.72
N ARG A 472 -11.67 -9.30 -11.48
CA ARG A 472 -12.12 -10.18 -10.38
C ARG A 472 -13.56 -10.64 -10.57
N VAL A 473 -14.42 -9.74 -11.09
CA VAL A 473 -15.81 -10.07 -11.43
C VAL A 473 -15.88 -11.05 -12.61
N GLU A 474 -15.04 -10.89 -13.61
CA GLU A 474 -14.93 -11.86 -14.72
C GLU A 474 -14.53 -13.25 -14.22
N SER A 475 -13.52 -13.33 -13.36
CA SER A 475 -13.08 -14.58 -12.72
C SER A 475 -14.19 -15.24 -11.88
N LEU A 476 -14.99 -14.45 -11.16
CA LEU A 476 -16.16 -14.90 -10.43
C LEU A 476 -17.16 -15.59 -11.36
N TRP A 477 -17.56 -14.90 -12.43
CA TRP A 477 -18.57 -15.44 -13.33
C TRP A 477 -18.09 -16.68 -14.09
N LYS A 478 -16.82 -16.75 -14.44
CA LYS A 478 -16.19 -17.95 -14.98
C LYS A 478 -16.30 -19.13 -14.02
N THR A 479 -16.05 -18.92 -12.73
CA THR A 479 -16.24 -19.93 -11.68
C THR A 479 -17.70 -20.38 -11.60
N PHE A 480 -18.66 -19.47 -11.72
CA PHE A 480 -20.08 -19.81 -11.74
C PHE A 480 -20.44 -20.64 -12.98
N GLU A 481 -19.95 -20.28 -14.16
CA GLU A 481 -20.17 -21.08 -15.40
C GLU A 481 -19.65 -22.51 -15.26
N GLU A 482 -18.44 -22.68 -14.74
CA GLU A 482 -17.83 -23.99 -14.52
C GLU A 482 -18.58 -24.85 -13.47
N LYS A 483 -19.06 -24.24 -12.39
CA LYS A 483 -19.64 -24.97 -11.25
C LYS A 483 -21.16 -25.05 -11.27
N THR A 484 -21.87 -24.31 -12.08
CA THR A 484 -23.35 -24.23 -12.10
C THR A 484 -24.02 -25.61 -12.14
N THR A 485 -23.58 -26.48 -13.04
CA THR A 485 -24.20 -27.82 -13.20
C THR A 485 -24.02 -28.69 -11.96
N ASP A 486 -22.88 -28.61 -11.29
CA ASP A 486 -22.60 -29.34 -10.05
C ASP A 486 -23.42 -28.77 -8.89
N TRP A 487 -23.37 -27.47 -8.72
CA TRP A 487 -24.09 -26.77 -7.64
C TRP A 487 -25.58 -27.00 -7.72
N GLN A 488 -26.20 -26.88 -8.88
CA GLN A 488 -27.64 -27.14 -9.06
C GLN A 488 -28.02 -28.56 -8.67
N LYS A 489 -27.21 -29.59 -9.03
CA LYS A 489 -27.47 -30.98 -8.63
C LYS A 489 -27.35 -31.18 -7.12
N ARG A 490 -26.40 -30.52 -6.48
CA ARG A 490 -26.15 -30.64 -5.04
C ARG A 490 -27.17 -29.87 -4.22
N LEU A 491 -27.69 -28.74 -4.68
CA LEU A 491 -28.71 -27.93 -4.02
C LEU A 491 -30.06 -28.66 -3.88
N ILE A 492 -30.33 -29.68 -4.69
CA ILE A 492 -31.52 -30.53 -4.54
C ILE A 492 -31.50 -31.29 -3.21
N LYS A 493 -30.31 -31.60 -2.71
CA LYS A 493 -30.11 -32.35 -1.46
C LYS A 493 -29.96 -31.37 -0.28
N PRO A 494 -30.90 -31.42 0.70
CA PRO A 494 -30.88 -30.46 1.82
C PRO A 494 -29.55 -30.45 2.61
N GLU A 495 -28.93 -31.61 2.76
CA GLU A 495 -27.65 -31.77 3.49
C GLU A 495 -26.44 -31.13 2.81
N GLU A 496 -26.50 -30.95 1.48
CA GLU A 496 -25.40 -30.36 0.71
C GLU A 496 -25.57 -28.82 0.53
N ARG A 497 -26.74 -28.28 0.79
CA ARG A 497 -27.01 -26.83 0.64
C ARG A 497 -26.08 -25.93 1.40
N PRO A 498 -25.75 -26.19 2.68
CA PRO A 498 -24.78 -25.33 3.40
C PRO A 498 -23.39 -25.35 2.78
N VAL A 499 -22.96 -26.48 2.24
CA VAL A 499 -21.64 -26.63 1.59
C VAL A 499 -21.59 -25.83 0.30
N VAL A 500 -22.62 -25.98 -0.56
CA VAL A 500 -22.72 -25.21 -1.82
C VAL A 500 -22.80 -23.71 -1.54
N LEU A 501 -23.62 -23.30 -0.53
CA LEU A 501 -23.68 -21.89 -0.13
C LEU A 501 -22.30 -21.37 0.29
N ASN A 502 -21.52 -22.16 1.01
CA ASN A 502 -20.17 -21.75 1.41
C ASN A 502 -19.23 -21.63 0.21
N GLU A 503 -19.27 -22.56 -0.74
CA GLU A 503 -18.50 -22.48 -1.99
C GLU A 503 -18.89 -21.24 -2.81
N MET A 504 -20.18 -20.92 -2.92
CA MET A 504 -20.65 -19.71 -3.59
C MET A 504 -20.20 -18.44 -2.87
N LYS A 505 -20.29 -18.41 -1.53
CA LYS A 505 -19.76 -17.30 -0.71
C LYS A 505 -18.28 -17.08 -0.95
N GLN A 506 -17.47 -18.13 -0.93
CA GLN A 506 -16.05 -18.02 -1.20
C GLN A 506 -15.76 -17.41 -2.58
N ALA A 507 -16.47 -17.88 -3.63
CA ALA A 507 -16.33 -17.32 -4.97
C ALA A 507 -16.72 -15.81 -5.00
N ILE A 508 -17.85 -15.44 -4.38
CA ILE A 508 -18.33 -14.05 -4.32
C ILE A 508 -17.37 -13.18 -3.52
N HIS A 509 -16.86 -13.67 -2.37
CA HIS A 509 -15.94 -12.93 -1.53
C HIS A 509 -14.56 -12.73 -2.17
N GLN A 510 -14.15 -13.56 -3.13
CA GLN A 510 -12.95 -13.29 -3.94
C GLN A 510 -13.13 -12.04 -4.82
N ALA A 511 -14.33 -11.83 -5.36
CA ALA A 511 -14.62 -10.62 -6.14
C ALA A 511 -14.95 -9.42 -5.24
N LEU A 512 -15.80 -9.61 -4.24
CA LEU A 512 -16.25 -8.56 -3.33
C LEU A 512 -16.34 -9.09 -1.89
N PRO A 513 -15.33 -8.85 -1.06
CA PRO A 513 -15.34 -9.22 0.36
C PRO A 513 -16.54 -8.65 1.11
N ASP A 514 -16.89 -9.26 2.24
CA ASP A 514 -17.95 -8.80 3.16
C ASP A 514 -19.37 -8.77 2.59
N THR A 515 -19.61 -9.34 1.41
CA THR A 515 -20.95 -9.47 0.85
C THR A 515 -21.76 -10.54 1.60
N ALA A 516 -22.89 -10.17 2.15
CA ALA A 516 -23.81 -11.15 2.72
C ALA A 516 -24.53 -11.91 1.60
N VAL A 517 -24.50 -13.25 1.67
CA VAL A 517 -25.09 -14.14 0.64
C VAL A 517 -26.11 -15.07 1.28
N ALA A 518 -27.31 -15.08 0.73
CA ALA A 518 -28.36 -16.01 1.12
C ALA A 518 -28.96 -16.74 -0.10
N LEU A 519 -29.44 -17.95 0.10
CA LEU A 519 -30.13 -18.71 -0.94
C LEU A 519 -31.63 -18.74 -0.68
N GLY A 520 -32.37 -18.48 -1.73
CA GLY A 520 -33.84 -18.62 -1.79
C GLY A 520 -34.28 -19.42 -3.01
N ALA A 521 -35.57 -19.45 -3.25
CA ALA A 521 -36.16 -20.00 -4.47
C ALA A 521 -37.40 -19.19 -4.84
N THR A 522 -37.42 -18.71 -6.07
CA THR A 522 -38.54 -17.98 -6.63
C THR A 522 -38.97 -18.65 -7.93
N ASP A 523 -40.21 -19.07 -8.03
CA ASP A 523 -40.78 -19.76 -9.21
C ASP A 523 -39.97 -20.99 -9.69
N GLY A 524 -39.28 -21.67 -8.77
CA GLY A 524 -38.51 -22.89 -9.07
C GLY A 524 -37.08 -22.59 -9.56
N VAL A 525 -36.68 -21.33 -9.65
CA VAL A 525 -35.30 -20.88 -9.92
C VAL A 525 -34.60 -20.63 -8.57
N VAL A 526 -33.34 -21.01 -8.48
CA VAL A 526 -32.54 -20.70 -7.30
C VAL A 526 -32.25 -19.20 -7.28
N GLU A 527 -32.67 -18.57 -6.20
CA GLU A 527 -32.37 -17.15 -5.94
C GLU A 527 -31.13 -17.03 -5.07
N VAL A 528 -30.20 -16.19 -5.51
CA VAL A 528 -29.02 -15.80 -4.75
C VAL A 528 -29.19 -14.34 -4.35
N ASN A 529 -29.51 -14.12 -3.09
CA ASN A 529 -29.68 -12.78 -2.55
C ASN A 529 -28.35 -12.26 -2.01
N LEU A 530 -27.94 -11.09 -2.50
CA LEU A 530 -26.72 -10.39 -2.17
C LEU A 530 -27.06 -9.12 -1.40
N SER A 531 -26.48 -8.93 -0.23
CA SER A 531 -26.72 -7.75 0.59
C SER A 531 -25.42 -7.12 1.07
N THR A 532 -25.43 -5.82 1.21
CA THR A 532 -24.33 -5.01 1.72
C THR A 532 -24.48 -4.68 3.21
N ASP A 533 -25.50 -5.23 3.87
CA ASP A 533 -25.89 -4.87 5.23
C ASP A 533 -26.10 -3.36 5.43
N GLY A 534 -26.54 -2.67 4.36
CA GLY A 534 -26.82 -1.23 4.35
C GLY A 534 -25.64 -0.35 3.95
N ASN A 535 -24.55 -0.92 3.44
CA ASN A 535 -23.46 -0.12 2.90
C ASN A 535 -23.80 0.36 1.48
N TYR A 536 -24.12 1.65 1.37
CA TYR A 536 -24.57 2.30 0.14
C TYR A 536 -23.53 2.22 -1.00
N LEU A 537 -22.24 2.44 -0.72
CA LEU A 537 -21.20 2.40 -1.76
C LEU A 537 -20.94 0.98 -2.26
N GLN A 538 -20.93 0.01 -1.36
CA GLN A 538 -20.78 -1.37 -1.74
C GLN A 538 -21.92 -1.84 -2.65
N LEU A 539 -23.06 -1.19 -2.59
CA LEU A 539 -24.20 -1.50 -3.47
C LEU A 539 -23.92 -1.16 -4.94
N TYR A 540 -23.14 -0.12 -5.24
CA TYR A 540 -22.64 0.14 -6.60
C TYR A 540 -21.75 -0.98 -7.11
N LEU A 541 -20.83 -1.48 -6.26
CA LEU A 541 -19.99 -2.63 -6.59
C LEU A 541 -20.83 -3.89 -6.86
N LEU A 542 -21.80 -4.18 -6.01
CA LEU A 542 -22.70 -5.31 -6.22
C LEU A 542 -23.52 -5.17 -7.51
N ARG A 543 -24.02 -3.96 -7.79
CA ARG A 543 -24.76 -3.68 -9.05
C ARG A 543 -23.87 -3.92 -10.27
N ALA A 544 -22.66 -3.39 -10.27
CA ALA A 544 -21.70 -3.60 -11.36
C ALA A 544 -21.38 -5.10 -11.54
N MET A 545 -21.13 -5.82 -10.45
CA MET A 545 -20.87 -7.25 -10.46
C MET A 545 -22.04 -8.04 -11.09
N VAL A 546 -23.28 -7.78 -10.69
CA VAL A 546 -24.46 -8.49 -11.23
C VAL A 546 -24.75 -8.07 -12.68
N ARG A 547 -24.55 -6.82 -13.07
CA ARG A 547 -24.68 -6.34 -14.46
C ARG A 547 -23.72 -7.07 -15.41
N ALA A 548 -22.53 -7.40 -14.94
CA ALA A 548 -21.51 -8.13 -15.70
C ALA A 548 -21.79 -9.66 -15.80
N MET A 549 -22.85 -10.18 -15.18
CA MET A 549 -23.20 -11.60 -15.23
C MET A 549 -23.49 -12.04 -16.67
N PRO A 550 -22.84 -13.10 -17.19
CA PRO A 550 -23.10 -13.63 -18.53
C PRO A 550 -24.52 -14.10 -18.74
N ASP A 551 -25.02 -13.95 -19.96
CA ASP A 551 -26.38 -14.39 -20.32
C ASP A 551 -26.57 -15.91 -20.15
N SER A 552 -25.52 -16.72 -20.28
CA SER A 552 -25.51 -18.15 -20.00
C SER A 552 -25.97 -18.51 -18.57
N LEU A 553 -25.72 -17.63 -17.60
CA LEU A 553 -26.06 -17.80 -16.18
C LEU A 553 -27.43 -17.22 -15.81
N ARG A 554 -27.94 -16.22 -16.54
CA ARG A 554 -29.21 -15.52 -16.22
C ARG A 554 -30.43 -16.43 -16.20
N GLY A 555 -30.40 -17.54 -16.93
CA GLY A 555 -31.44 -18.56 -16.89
C GLY A 555 -31.27 -19.62 -15.78
N CYS A 556 -30.11 -19.64 -15.14
CA CYS A 556 -29.76 -20.62 -14.12
C CYS A 556 -29.90 -20.09 -12.69
N TRP A 557 -29.61 -18.78 -12.52
CA TRP A 557 -29.56 -18.10 -11.23
C TRP A 557 -30.34 -16.79 -11.30
N LEU A 558 -31.17 -16.54 -10.28
CA LEU A 558 -31.80 -15.25 -10.05
C LEU A 558 -30.94 -14.49 -9.04
N MET A 559 -30.15 -13.47 -9.51
CA MET A 559 -29.38 -12.60 -8.63
C MET A 559 -30.25 -11.45 -8.15
N THR A 560 -30.50 -11.38 -6.85
CA THR A 560 -31.29 -10.32 -6.22
C THR A 560 -30.36 -9.46 -5.36
N LEU A 561 -30.35 -8.16 -5.61
CA LEU A 561 -29.61 -7.19 -4.80
C LEU A 561 -30.49 -6.68 -3.66
N CYS A 562 -29.90 -6.57 -2.49
CA CYS A 562 -30.54 -6.17 -1.26
C CYS A 562 -31.61 -7.18 -0.76
N ARG A 563 -31.86 -7.16 0.53
CA ARG A 563 -32.89 -7.98 1.13
C ARG A 563 -34.26 -7.44 0.78
N PRO A 564 -35.15 -8.26 0.20
CA PRO A 564 -36.56 -7.85 -0.03
C PRO A 564 -37.31 -7.79 1.30
N ALA A 565 -38.36 -6.97 1.32
CA ALA A 565 -39.30 -6.99 2.43
C ALA A 565 -40.01 -8.35 2.56
N MET A 566 -40.12 -8.83 3.77
CA MET A 566 -40.94 -10.04 4.03
C MET A 566 -42.43 -9.70 3.99
N PRO A 567 -43.29 -10.66 3.59
CA PRO A 567 -44.76 -10.48 3.62
C PRO A 567 -45.30 -10.13 5.01
N SER A 568 -44.63 -10.56 6.05
CA SER A 568 -44.91 -10.21 7.44
C SER A 568 -43.68 -10.36 8.32
N CYS A 569 -43.38 -9.35 9.10
CA CYS A 569 -42.30 -9.36 10.11
C CYS A 569 -42.81 -9.68 11.53
N ALA A 570 -44.10 -9.89 11.74
CA ALA A 570 -44.71 -9.95 13.09
C ALA A 570 -44.10 -11.02 14.02
N GLU A 571 -43.74 -12.16 13.47
CA GLU A 571 -43.18 -13.29 14.22
C GLU A 571 -41.62 -13.35 14.14
N LEU A 572 -40.98 -12.35 13.54
CA LEU A 572 -39.54 -12.34 13.36
C LEU A 572 -38.83 -12.04 14.69
N ILE A 573 -37.89 -12.91 15.03
CA ILE A 573 -37.03 -12.78 16.21
C ILE A 573 -35.57 -12.96 15.75
N LEU A 574 -34.76 -11.99 16.08
CA LEU A 574 -33.30 -12.08 15.87
C LEU A 574 -32.58 -12.31 17.17
N LYS A 575 -31.52 -13.12 17.15
CA LYS A 575 -30.67 -13.40 18.28
C LYS A 575 -29.25 -12.92 17.97
N THR A 576 -28.72 -12.11 18.87
CA THR A 576 -27.32 -11.70 18.85
C THR A 576 -26.73 -11.96 20.24
N GLY A 577 -25.68 -12.78 20.29
CA GLY A 577 -25.12 -13.19 21.59
C GLY A 577 -26.16 -13.88 22.48
N LEU A 578 -26.36 -13.32 23.66
CA LEU A 578 -27.33 -13.82 24.65
C LEU A 578 -28.71 -13.10 24.59
N ARG A 579 -28.89 -12.16 23.66
CA ARG A 579 -30.10 -11.34 23.58
C ARG A 579 -30.99 -11.72 22.39
N GLU A 580 -32.27 -11.53 22.57
CA GLU A 580 -33.30 -11.73 21.55
C GLU A 580 -34.03 -10.42 21.29
N TYR A 581 -34.25 -10.10 20.02
CA TYR A 581 -34.99 -8.93 19.56
C TYR A 581 -36.17 -9.39 18.70
N ALA A 582 -37.35 -9.22 19.21
CA ALA A 582 -38.58 -9.57 18.46
C ALA A 582 -39.16 -8.31 17.80
N ALA A 583 -39.49 -8.39 16.54
CA ALA A 583 -40.07 -7.27 15.78
C ALA A 583 -41.32 -6.65 16.49
N LYS A 584 -42.15 -7.45 17.09
CA LYS A 584 -43.35 -6.99 17.84
C LYS A 584 -43.04 -6.21 19.11
N ASP A 585 -41.82 -6.33 19.66
CA ASP A 585 -41.37 -5.71 20.88
C ASP A 585 -40.45 -4.50 20.62
N LEU A 586 -40.25 -4.12 19.34
CA LEU A 586 -39.60 -2.87 18.92
C LEU A 586 -40.68 -1.79 18.76
N TYR A 587 -40.56 -0.71 19.55
CA TYR A 587 -41.48 0.44 19.47
C TYR A 587 -40.80 1.58 18.72
N ILE A 588 -41.40 2.02 17.63
CA ILE A 588 -40.93 3.03 16.69
C ILE A 588 -41.59 4.37 17.02
N TYR A 589 -40.78 5.39 17.22
CA TYR A 589 -41.17 6.80 17.34
C TYR A 589 -40.60 7.56 16.14
N GLU A 590 -41.49 8.07 15.29
CA GLU A 590 -41.12 8.76 14.06
C GLU A 590 -40.98 10.27 14.30
N SER A 591 -39.95 10.84 13.67
CA SER A 591 -39.83 12.29 13.47
C SER A 591 -39.34 12.56 12.04
N VAL A 592 -39.50 13.79 11.57
CA VAL A 592 -39.05 14.18 10.22
C VAL A 592 -37.78 15.02 10.38
N GLY A 593 -36.70 14.61 9.69
CA GLY A 593 -35.46 15.36 9.62
C GLY A 593 -35.56 16.60 8.71
N ASP A 594 -34.56 17.46 8.77
CA ASP A 594 -34.52 18.73 8.01
C ASP A 594 -34.55 18.51 6.48
N ASN A 595 -34.05 17.37 6.00
CA ASN A 595 -34.08 16.97 4.58
C ASN A 595 -35.36 16.22 4.17
N GLY A 596 -36.35 16.11 5.06
CA GLY A 596 -37.60 15.37 4.82
C GLY A 596 -37.48 13.86 5.00
N SER A 597 -36.32 13.32 5.36
CA SER A 597 -36.16 11.91 5.69
C SER A 597 -36.85 11.56 7.02
N LEU A 598 -37.31 10.31 7.17
CA LEU A 598 -37.87 9.81 8.41
C LEU A 598 -36.72 9.43 9.37
N CYS A 599 -36.75 10.06 10.55
CA CYS A 599 -35.83 9.74 11.65
C CYS A 599 -36.57 8.82 12.64
N LEU A 600 -36.00 7.67 12.96
CA LEU A 600 -36.59 6.69 13.84
C LEU A 600 -35.89 6.62 15.18
N THR A 601 -36.60 6.86 16.27
CA THR A 601 -36.15 6.49 17.60
C THR A 601 -36.81 5.17 17.96
N ILE A 602 -36.02 4.16 18.27
CA ILE A 602 -36.48 2.79 18.51
C ILE A 602 -36.21 2.41 19.95
N TYR A 603 -37.23 1.99 20.63
CA TYR A 603 -37.15 1.46 22.00
C TYR A 603 -37.53 -0.01 22.02
N SER A 604 -36.80 -0.77 22.82
CA SER A 604 -37.17 -2.13 23.25
C SER A 604 -36.67 -2.37 24.65
N LYS A 605 -37.37 -3.19 25.42
CA LYS A 605 -36.99 -3.48 26.81
C LYS A 605 -35.54 -4.00 26.97
N PRO A 606 -34.99 -4.87 26.07
CA PRO A 606 -33.59 -5.26 26.12
C PRO A 606 -32.59 -4.09 26.08
N PHE A 607 -32.95 -2.93 25.51
CA PHE A 607 -32.05 -1.78 25.36
C PHE A 607 -31.79 -1.07 26.70
N GLU A 608 -32.65 -1.22 27.72
CA GLU A 608 -32.51 -0.59 29.03
C GLU A 608 -31.19 -0.97 29.74
N THR A 609 -30.64 -2.16 29.41
CA THR A 609 -29.49 -2.78 30.08
C THR A 609 -28.29 -3.09 29.16
N LEU A 610 -28.25 -2.49 27.96
CA LEU A 610 -27.12 -2.67 27.06
C LEU A 610 -25.84 -2.01 27.61
N ASN A 611 -24.72 -2.72 27.59
CA ASN A 611 -23.40 -2.14 27.73
C ASN A 611 -22.92 -1.54 26.39
N GLU A 612 -21.74 -0.91 26.37
CA GLU A 612 -21.23 -0.25 25.17
C GLU A 612 -20.97 -1.23 24.02
N GLU A 613 -20.45 -2.41 24.32
CA GLU A 613 -20.15 -3.46 23.30
C GLU A 613 -21.46 -4.06 22.71
N GLU A 614 -22.49 -4.19 23.52
CA GLU A 614 -23.79 -4.73 23.08
C GLU A 614 -24.62 -3.75 22.23
N VAL A 615 -24.32 -2.44 22.29
CA VAL A 615 -25.08 -1.42 21.54
C VAL A 615 -24.92 -1.62 20.04
N GLU A 616 -23.74 -1.93 19.56
CA GLU A 616 -23.48 -2.16 18.13
C GLU A 616 -24.22 -3.41 17.62
N ASP A 617 -24.17 -4.49 18.37
CA ASP A 617 -24.90 -5.71 18.05
C ASP A 617 -26.43 -5.50 18.02
N ALA A 618 -26.95 -4.74 18.99
CA ALA A 618 -28.35 -4.37 19.02
C ALA A 618 -28.74 -3.50 17.82
N PHE A 619 -27.88 -2.56 17.44
CA PHE A 619 -28.08 -1.69 16.27
C PHE A 619 -28.11 -2.50 14.96
N ARG A 620 -27.18 -3.44 14.79
CA ARG A 620 -27.17 -4.37 13.64
C ARG A 620 -28.46 -5.22 13.60
N ALA A 621 -28.87 -5.77 14.73
CA ALA A 621 -30.10 -6.56 14.79
C ALA A 621 -31.36 -5.74 14.45
N VAL A 622 -31.44 -4.50 14.92
CA VAL A 622 -32.55 -3.59 14.59
C VAL A 622 -32.57 -3.25 13.11
N ASN A 623 -31.42 -2.90 12.52
CA ASN A 623 -31.35 -2.64 11.08
C ASN A 623 -31.79 -3.84 10.26
N LEU A 624 -31.36 -5.05 10.63
CA LEU A 624 -31.77 -6.27 9.95
C LEU A 624 -33.28 -6.55 10.09
N LEU A 625 -33.90 -6.23 11.25
CA LEU A 625 -35.34 -6.32 11.44
C LEU A 625 -36.10 -5.31 10.55
N LEU A 626 -35.56 -4.10 10.40
CA LEU A 626 -36.09 -3.07 9.50
C LEU A 626 -35.95 -3.49 8.03
N ASP A 627 -34.80 -4.07 7.64
CA ASP A 627 -34.58 -4.61 6.29
C ASP A 627 -35.61 -5.68 5.94
N HIS A 628 -35.89 -6.60 6.86
CA HIS A 628 -36.95 -7.61 6.67
C HIS A 628 -38.35 -7.01 6.66
N ALA A 629 -38.55 -5.90 7.36
CA ALA A 629 -39.88 -5.26 7.46
C ALA A 629 -40.20 -4.38 6.23
N PHE A 630 -39.25 -3.66 5.70
CA PHE A 630 -39.44 -2.66 4.64
C PHE A 630 -38.72 -2.98 3.33
N GLY A 631 -37.70 -3.86 3.37
CA GLY A 631 -36.70 -4.03 2.34
C GLY A 631 -35.50 -3.14 2.61
N GLU A 632 -34.31 -3.64 2.30
CA GLU A 632 -33.04 -2.96 2.57
C GLU A 632 -32.93 -1.63 1.80
N VAL A 633 -33.34 -1.59 0.53
CA VAL A 633 -33.33 -0.36 -0.29
C VAL A 633 -34.25 0.71 0.31
N ALA A 634 -35.48 0.35 0.64
CA ALA A 634 -36.43 1.30 1.23
C ALA A 634 -35.97 1.84 2.59
N ARG A 635 -35.29 0.99 3.39
CA ARG A 635 -34.67 1.43 4.63
C ARG A 635 -33.57 2.46 4.37
N MET A 636 -32.64 2.19 3.46
CA MET A 636 -31.53 3.09 3.15
C MET A 636 -32.02 4.43 2.58
N GLN A 637 -33.04 4.42 1.74
CA GLN A 637 -33.54 5.61 1.07
C GLN A 637 -34.34 6.53 1.97
N HIS A 638 -35.19 5.95 2.83
CA HIS A 638 -36.23 6.74 3.50
C HIS A 638 -35.96 6.97 4.99
N PHE A 639 -35.15 6.15 5.64
CA PHE A 639 -34.85 6.29 7.06
C PHE A 639 -33.48 6.91 7.27
N GLY A 640 -33.42 8.23 7.41
CA GLY A 640 -32.18 8.99 7.44
C GLY A 640 -31.36 8.83 8.73
N ASN A 641 -32.03 8.71 9.88
CA ASN A 641 -31.37 8.54 11.17
C ASN A 641 -32.13 7.53 12.03
N ILE A 642 -31.45 6.48 12.48
CA ILE A 642 -31.98 5.43 13.33
C ILE A 642 -31.22 5.48 14.66
N ARG A 643 -31.95 5.71 15.76
CA ARG A 643 -31.40 5.82 17.11
C ARG A 643 -32.06 4.80 18.05
N LEU A 644 -31.27 4.10 18.83
CA LEU A 644 -31.75 3.26 19.91
C LEU A 644 -31.97 4.08 21.17
N SER A 645 -33.14 3.95 21.82
CA SER A 645 -33.46 4.60 23.08
C SER A 645 -33.52 3.58 24.22
N ARG A 646 -32.93 3.94 25.35
CA ARG A 646 -32.97 3.10 26.58
C ARG A 646 -34.27 3.24 27.36
N LYS A 647 -35.16 4.13 26.94
CA LYS A 647 -36.47 4.37 27.59
C LYS A 647 -37.50 4.71 26.52
N PRO A 648 -38.78 4.46 26.77
CA PRO A 648 -39.86 4.92 25.89
C PRO A 648 -39.80 6.43 25.69
N GLU A 649 -40.06 6.89 24.48
CA GLU A 649 -40.17 8.33 24.17
C GLU A 649 -41.60 8.84 24.49
N GLU A 650 -41.74 10.15 24.63
CA GLU A 650 -43.07 10.79 24.77
C GLU A 650 -43.75 10.78 23.39
N GLY A 651 -44.99 10.33 23.37
CA GLY A 651 -45.78 10.27 22.14
C GLY A 651 -46.36 8.89 21.83
N VAL A 652 -46.86 8.72 20.59
CA VAL A 652 -47.44 7.45 20.15
C VAL A 652 -46.34 6.62 19.50
N GLY A 653 -45.92 5.56 20.20
CA GLY A 653 -45.03 4.54 19.65
C GLY A 653 -45.82 3.43 18.98
N PHE A 654 -45.37 3.02 17.81
CA PHE A 654 -45.93 1.86 17.10
C PHE A 654 -45.02 0.65 17.27
N SER A 655 -45.56 -0.54 17.50
CA SER A 655 -44.74 -1.75 17.29
C SER A 655 -44.27 -1.83 15.85
N LEU A 656 -43.13 -2.44 15.56
CA LEU A 656 -42.58 -2.50 14.18
C LEU A 656 -43.63 -3.06 13.18
N PRO A 657 -44.39 -4.15 13.45
CA PRO A 657 -45.43 -4.61 12.54
C PRO A 657 -46.59 -3.62 12.33
N GLU A 658 -46.91 -2.80 13.36
CA GLU A 658 -47.92 -1.74 13.24
C GLU A 658 -47.39 -0.56 12.43
N TYR A 659 -46.13 -0.22 12.62
CA TYR A 659 -45.46 0.85 11.89
C TYR A 659 -45.33 0.53 10.41
N VAL A 660 -45.02 -0.71 10.03
CA VAL A 660 -45.03 -1.18 8.64
C VAL A 660 -46.41 -0.96 7.99
N ARG A 661 -47.48 -1.36 8.68
CA ARG A 661 -48.84 -1.13 8.18
C ARG A 661 -49.20 0.36 8.05
N TYR A 662 -48.70 1.17 8.99
CA TYR A 662 -48.88 2.62 8.96
C TYR A 662 -48.19 3.26 7.77
N VAL A 663 -46.92 2.95 7.52
CA VAL A 663 -46.15 3.46 6.38
C VAL A 663 -46.78 3.05 5.06
N HIS A 664 -47.12 1.77 4.88
CA HIS A 664 -47.76 1.30 3.65
C HIS A 664 -49.10 2.00 3.37
N LYS A 665 -49.86 2.37 4.42
CA LYS A 665 -51.12 3.07 4.26
C LYS A 665 -50.95 4.56 3.99
N CYS A 666 -50.01 5.22 4.67
CA CYS A 666 -49.90 6.67 4.66
C CYS A 666 -48.91 7.20 3.62
N ALA A 667 -47.89 6.43 3.21
CA ALA A 667 -46.86 6.82 2.29
C ALA A 667 -46.36 5.67 1.40
N PRO A 668 -47.21 4.97 0.67
CA PRO A 668 -46.81 3.82 -0.13
C PRO A 668 -45.81 4.19 -1.25
N GLN A 669 -45.87 5.45 -1.73
CA GLN A 669 -44.95 5.96 -2.75
C GLN A 669 -43.52 6.23 -2.22
N LYS A 670 -43.28 6.14 -0.94
CA LYS A 670 -41.95 6.28 -0.36
C LYS A 670 -41.16 4.96 -0.36
N LEU A 671 -41.79 3.86 -0.72
CA LEU A 671 -41.15 2.56 -0.77
C LEU A 671 -40.68 2.32 -2.20
N VAL A 672 -39.37 2.46 -2.45
CA VAL A 672 -38.78 2.19 -3.76
C VAL A 672 -38.65 0.69 -3.97
N ASP A 673 -39.00 0.22 -5.15
CA ASP A 673 -39.02 -1.20 -5.46
C ASP A 673 -37.71 -1.75 -6.02
N THR A 674 -36.81 -0.89 -6.55
CA THR A 674 -35.59 -1.34 -7.21
C THR A 674 -34.31 -0.63 -6.73
N VAL A 675 -33.20 -1.38 -6.75
CA VAL A 675 -31.88 -0.85 -6.46
C VAL A 675 -31.45 0.20 -7.50
N ASP A 676 -31.80 0.00 -8.77
CA ASP A 676 -31.47 0.92 -9.85
C ASP A 676 -32.15 2.29 -9.64
N ASP A 677 -33.44 2.33 -9.30
CA ASP A 677 -34.13 3.60 -9.01
C ASP A 677 -33.48 4.36 -7.85
N TYR A 678 -33.00 3.63 -6.85
CA TYR A 678 -32.32 4.23 -5.69
C TYR A 678 -30.93 4.76 -6.03
N LEU A 679 -30.11 4.00 -6.78
CA LEU A 679 -28.74 4.37 -7.11
C LEU A 679 -28.65 5.39 -8.24
N ASP A 680 -29.67 5.47 -9.11
CA ASP A 680 -29.72 6.39 -10.25
C ASP A 680 -30.43 7.72 -9.90
N ASP A 681 -30.87 7.89 -8.64
CA ASP A 681 -31.47 9.16 -8.19
C ASP A 681 -30.39 10.26 -8.10
N VAL A 682 -30.51 11.24 -9.01
CA VAL A 682 -29.51 12.29 -9.18
C VAL A 682 -29.95 13.57 -8.49
N LEU A 683 -29.10 14.01 -7.55
CA LEU A 683 -29.29 15.30 -6.87
C LEU A 683 -28.52 16.41 -7.61
N GLN A 684 -29.19 17.55 -7.79
CA GLN A 684 -28.58 18.78 -8.31
C GLN A 684 -28.15 19.66 -7.13
N PHE A 685 -27.00 20.30 -7.27
CA PHE A 685 -26.47 21.18 -6.25
C PHE A 685 -25.77 22.40 -6.87
N GLN A 686 -25.70 23.46 -6.08
CA GLN A 686 -24.98 24.68 -6.42
C GLN A 686 -24.18 25.14 -5.21
N TRP A 687 -22.93 25.53 -5.46
CA TRP A 687 -22.04 26.05 -4.42
C TRP A 687 -21.74 27.53 -4.66
N ASN A 688 -21.66 28.26 -3.58
CA ASN A 688 -21.12 29.61 -3.52
C ASN A 688 -19.80 29.55 -2.73
N LEU A 689 -18.79 28.90 -3.32
CA LEU A 689 -17.47 28.86 -2.72
C LEU A 689 -16.76 30.19 -2.98
N ASP A 690 -16.39 30.87 -1.89
CA ASP A 690 -15.58 32.10 -1.93
C ASP A 690 -14.11 31.70 -1.93
N THR A 691 -13.59 31.39 -3.12
CA THR A 691 -12.23 30.86 -3.29
C THR A 691 -11.46 31.69 -4.29
N ASP A 692 -10.15 31.85 -4.06
CA ASP A 692 -9.22 32.49 -4.98
C ASP A 692 -9.05 31.70 -6.28
N ASP A 693 -8.47 32.31 -7.32
CA ASP A 693 -8.28 31.70 -8.64
C ASP A 693 -7.33 30.47 -8.63
N ASP A 694 -6.56 30.27 -7.55
CA ASP A 694 -5.60 29.16 -7.36
C ASP A 694 -6.11 28.04 -6.43
N CYS A 695 -7.39 27.72 -6.47
CA CYS A 695 -7.94 26.67 -5.62
C CYS A 695 -7.69 25.25 -6.15
N ASP A 696 -7.63 24.29 -5.20
CA ASP A 696 -7.51 22.85 -5.46
C ASP A 696 -8.71 22.31 -6.24
N TYR A 697 -8.59 21.06 -6.71
CA TYR A 697 -9.65 20.35 -7.42
C TYR A 697 -10.97 20.36 -6.65
N LEU A 698 -12.07 20.53 -7.38
CA LEU A 698 -13.43 20.73 -6.89
C LEU A 698 -13.68 22.01 -6.07
N LEU A 699 -12.67 22.68 -5.54
CA LEU A 699 -12.86 23.96 -4.84
C LEU A 699 -13.25 25.10 -5.81
N ASP A 700 -13.02 24.93 -7.11
CA ASP A 700 -13.49 25.82 -8.16
C ASP A 700 -14.95 25.55 -8.59
N ALA A 701 -15.61 24.52 -8.03
CA ALA A 701 -16.95 24.09 -8.41
C ALA A 701 -18.01 25.18 -8.23
N LYS A 702 -18.92 25.29 -9.22
CA LYS A 702 -20.05 26.20 -9.21
C LYS A 702 -21.37 25.46 -9.02
N HIS A 703 -21.64 24.51 -9.87
CA HIS A 703 -22.83 23.68 -9.84
C HIS A 703 -22.56 22.30 -10.40
N GLY A 704 -23.40 21.37 -10.09
CA GLY A 704 -23.27 20.00 -10.57
C GLY A 704 -24.47 19.14 -10.24
N GLN A 705 -24.31 17.88 -10.62
CA GLN A 705 -25.26 16.84 -10.27
C GLN A 705 -24.55 15.53 -10.01
N SER A 706 -25.06 14.77 -9.05
CA SER A 706 -24.46 13.47 -8.68
C SER A 706 -25.52 12.56 -8.06
N SER A 707 -25.41 11.26 -8.32
CA SER A 707 -26.15 10.24 -7.57
C SER A 707 -25.40 9.81 -6.28
N VAL A 708 -24.15 10.22 -6.09
CA VAL A 708 -23.31 9.80 -4.96
C VAL A 708 -22.79 11.00 -4.17
N MET A 709 -23.70 11.72 -3.52
CA MET A 709 -23.35 12.87 -2.70
C MET A 709 -22.43 12.53 -1.53
N ALA A 710 -22.45 11.28 -1.06
CA ALA A 710 -21.58 10.81 0.03
C ALA A 710 -20.09 10.94 -0.32
N LEU A 711 -19.68 10.62 -1.58
CA LEU A 711 -18.30 10.79 -2.04
C LEU A 711 -17.88 12.27 -2.08
N ILE A 712 -18.76 13.13 -2.58
CA ILE A 712 -18.50 14.57 -2.64
C ILE A 712 -18.36 15.14 -1.21
N SER A 713 -19.26 14.78 -0.31
CA SER A 713 -19.19 15.21 1.09
C SER A 713 -17.91 14.69 1.77
N ALA A 714 -17.57 13.42 1.56
CA ALA A 714 -16.36 12.83 2.10
C ALA A 714 -15.09 13.55 1.60
N TYR A 715 -15.03 13.92 0.33
CA TYR A 715 -13.94 14.69 -0.23
C TYR A 715 -13.77 16.06 0.48
N PHE A 716 -14.85 16.83 0.62
CA PHE A 716 -14.78 18.13 1.29
C PHE A 716 -14.44 18.03 2.77
N ASN A 717 -14.94 17.01 3.45
CA ASN A 717 -14.67 16.76 4.88
C ASN A 717 -13.32 16.04 5.13
N ASN A 718 -12.62 15.63 4.08
CA ASN A 718 -11.42 14.79 4.16
C ASN A 718 -11.68 13.48 4.94
N GLU A 719 -12.74 12.76 4.56
CA GLU A 719 -13.16 11.48 5.16
C GLU A 719 -12.72 10.32 4.24
N PRO A 720 -11.58 9.67 4.50
CA PRO A 720 -11.00 8.68 3.60
C PRO A 720 -11.69 7.31 3.62
N ASP A 721 -12.48 6.99 4.64
CA ASP A 721 -13.08 5.65 4.84
C ASP A 721 -13.91 5.17 3.65
N VAL A 722 -14.56 6.10 2.99
CA VAL A 722 -15.39 5.87 1.81
C VAL A 722 -14.56 5.31 0.64
N MET A 723 -13.39 5.91 0.41
CA MET A 723 -12.47 5.48 -0.63
C MET A 723 -11.73 4.18 -0.29
N ARG A 724 -11.37 4.00 0.98
CA ARG A 724 -10.77 2.74 1.47
C ARG A 724 -11.62 1.52 1.13
N LEU A 725 -12.94 1.65 1.26
CA LEU A 725 -13.87 0.57 0.91
C LEU A 725 -13.78 0.20 -0.59
N LEU A 726 -13.74 1.19 -1.48
CA LEU A 726 -13.60 0.97 -2.91
C LEU A 726 -12.24 0.36 -3.25
N HIS A 727 -11.16 0.91 -2.71
CA HIS A 727 -9.81 0.40 -2.95
C HIS A 727 -9.62 -1.05 -2.47
N ARG A 728 -10.19 -1.42 -1.31
CA ARG A 728 -10.20 -2.83 -0.84
C ARG A 728 -10.88 -3.78 -1.82
N ALA A 729 -11.86 -3.29 -2.57
CA ALA A 729 -12.54 -4.07 -3.60
C ALA A 729 -11.82 -4.07 -4.95
N GLY A 730 -10.70 -3.36 -5.10
CA GLY A 730 -9.99 -3.23 -6.39
C GLY A 730 -10.66 -2.26 -7.36
N ALA A 731 -11.46 -1.33 -6.83
CA ALA A 731 -12.12 -0.26 -7.56
C ALA A 731 -11.71 1.10 -7.01
N THR A 732 -11.93 2.16 -7.76
CA THR A 732 -11.73 3.52 -7.27
C THR A 732 -12.88 4.42 -7.70
N ALA A 733 -13.01 5.57 -7.05
CA ALA A 733 -13.83 6.66 -7.52
C ALA A 733 -12.95 7.88 -7.73
N GLY A 734 -13.24 8.65 -8.76
CA GLY A 734 -12.47 9.83 -9.08
C GLY A 734 -13.20 10.81 -9.96
N MET A 735 -12.48 11.84 -10.31
CA MET A 735 -12.93 12.88 -11.22
C MET A 735 -11.92 13.02 -12.36
N LEU A 736 -12.38 12.98 -13.59
CA LEU A 736 -11.64 13.50 -14.72
C LEU A 736 -11.92 14.99 -14.81
N PHE A 737 -10.88 15.78 -14.94
CA PHE A 737 -10.99 17.23 -15.12
C PHE A 737 -10.45 17.64 -16.48
N VAL A 738 -11.19 18.49 -17.16
CA VAL A 738 -10.84 18.99 -18.49
C VAL A 738 -10.94 20.51 -18.56
N ASP A 739 -9.92 21.13 -19.18
CA ASP A 739 -9.89 22.54 -19.54
C ASP A 739 -9.72 22.70 -21.06
N SER A 740 -10.23 23.80 -21.61
CA SER A 740 -10.18 24.06 -23.05
C SER A 740 -9.47 25.38 -23.37
N GLN A 741 -8.95 25.48 -24.60
CA GLN A 741 -8.30 26.71 -25.09
C GLN A 741 -9.22 27.95 -25.06
N ASP A 742 -10.51 27.76 -25.27
CA ASP A 742 -11.48 28.84 -25.26
C ASP A 742 -11.82 29.39 -23.89
N LEU A 743 -11.39 28.70 -22.81
CA LEU A 743 -11.59 29.10 -21.40
C LEU A 743 -13.05 29.33 -21.00
N ASP A 744 -14.03 28.92 -21.82
CA ASP A 744 -15.46 29.06 -21.53
C ASP A 744 -16.07 27.74 -21.04
N GLU A 745 -17.12 27.87 -20.26
CA GLU A 745 -17.80 26.73 -19.61
C GLU A 745 -18.45 25.80 -20.64
N THR A 746 -18.94 26.30 -21.76
CA THR A 746 -19.62 25.54 -22.81
C THR A 746 -18.64 24.59 -23.51
N SER A 747 -17.46 25.11 -23.88
CA SER A 747 -16.42 24.33 -24.54
C SER A 747 -15.89 23.22 -23.62
N ARG A 748 -15.65 23.52 -22.34
CA ARG A 748 -15.23 22.52 -21.34
C ARG A 748 -16.29 21.43 -21.14
N ALA A 749 -17.55 21.82 -20.98
CA ALA A 749 -18.65 20.89 -20.84
C ALA A 749 -18.80 19.96 -22.05
N LYS A 750 -18.59 20.49 -23.27
CA LYS A 750 -18.63 19.71 -24.49
C LYS A 750 -17.52 18.66 -24.52
N LEU A 751 -16.29 19.06 -24.25
CA LEU A 751 -15.14 18.13 -24.20
C LEU A 751 -15.34 17.02 -23.18
N ARG A 752 -15.83 17.36 -21.97
CA ARG A 752 -16.19 16.36 -20.94
C ARG A 752 -17.25 15.40 -21.46
N ASP A 753 -18.30 15.89 -22.12
CA ASP A 753 -19.38 15.03 -22.61
C ASP A 753 -18.92 14.13 -23.77
N GLU A 754 -18.00 14.60 -24.62
CA GLU A 754 -17.34 13.80 -25.65
C GLU A 754 -16.45 12.70 -25.01
N LEU A 755 -15.64 13.04 -24.03
CA LEU A 755 -14.84 12.08 -23.26
C LEU A 755 -15.71 11.02 -22.59
N ARG A 756 -16.80 11.43 -21.92
CA ARG A 756 -17.77 10.52 -21.33
C ARG A 756 -18.37 9.55 -22.37
N ALA A 757 -18.72 10.05 -23.54
CA ALA A 757 -19.26 9.22 -24.61
C ALA A 757 -18.23 8.18 -25.09
N LEU A 758 -16.98 8.59 -25.25
CA LEU A 758 -15.88 7.71 -25.63
C LEU A 758 -15.61 6.62 -24.59
N LEU A 759 -15.58 6.97 -23.30
CA LEU A 759 -15.41 6.01 -22.20
C LEU A 759 -16.54 4.98 -22.17
N ARG A 760 -17.79 5.41 -22.34
CA ARG A 760 -18.96 4.50 -22.43
C ARG A 760 -18.89 3.56 -23.61
N GLU A 761 -18.29 3.99 -24.72
CA GLU A 761 -18.12 3.17 -25.94
C GLU A 761 -16.98 2.18 -25.78
N LYS A 762 -15.80 2.65 -25.36
CA LYS A 762 -14.58 1.83 -25.36
C LYS A 762 -14.44 0.91 -24.14
N VAL A 763 -14.81 1.39 -22.97
CA VAL A 763 -14.60 0.68 -21.69
C VAL A 763 -15.87 0.58 -20.84
N PRO A 764 -16.99 0.09 -21.40
CA PRO A 764 -18.29 0.06 -20.71
C PRO A 764 -18.32 -0.81 -19.42
N HIS A 765 -17.37 -1.76 -19.30
CA HIS A 765 -17.26 -2.64 -18.14
C HIS A 765 -16.24 -2.14 -17.10
N ALA A 766 -15.40 -1.16 -17.47
CA ALA A 766 -14.38 -0.59 -16.61
C ALA A 766 -14.78 0.74 -15.96
N TYR A 767 -15.87 1.37 -16.44
CA TYR A 767 -16.26 2.74 -16.12
C TYR A 767 -17.76 2.85 -15.85
N GLU A 768 -18.13 3.64 -14.84
CA GLU A 768 -19.52 4.02 -14.57
C GLU A 768 -19.58 5.47 -14.08
N SER A 769 -20.24 6.35 -14.85
CA SER A 769 -20.47 7.76 -14.49
C SER A 769 -21.52 7.86 -13.40
N PHE A 770 -21.24 8.65 -12.35
CA PHE A 770 -22.23 8.94 -11.32
C PHE A 770 -22.51 10.44 -11.13
N GLY A 771 -21.90 11.31 -11.96
CA GLY A 771 -22.18 12.73 -11.89
C GLY A 771 -21.25 13.58 -12.75
N GLN A 772 -21.51 14.88 -12.69
CA GLN A 772 -20.71 15.90 -13.36
C GLN A 772 -20.75 17.21 -12.57
N ILE A 773 -19.68 17.99 -12.70
CA ILE A 773 -19.57 19.30 -12.05
C ILE A 773 -19.00 20.29 -13.04
N GLU A 774 -19.55 21.52 -13.05
CA GLU A 774 -19.00 22.66 -13.74
C GLU A 774 -18.25 23.53 -12.74
N GLY A 775 -16.96 23.70 -12.96
CA GLY A 775 -16.09 24.58 -12.19
C GLY A 775 -15.77 25.89 -12.90
N ARG A 776 -14.97 26.73 -12.25
CA ARG A 776 -14.44 27.97 -12.83
C ARG A 776 -13.31 27.67 -13.82
N LYS A 777 -12.45 26.71 -13.49
CA LYS A 777 -11.30 26.29 -14.29
C LYS A 777 -11.59 25.03 -15.11
N PHE A 778 -12.27 24.04 -14.52
CA PHE A 778 -12.44 22.74 -15.09
C PHE A 778 -13.91 22.32 -15.22
N ALA A 779 -14.20 21.49 -16.20
CA ALA A 779 -15.38 20.64 -16.16
C ALA A 779 -14.98 19.24 -15.66
N TYR A 780 -15.79 18.70 -14.78
CA TYR A 780 -15.49 17.43 -14.10
C TYR A 780 -16.47 16.35 -14.51
N GLU A 781 -15.94 15.18 -14.82
CA GLU A 781 -16.69 13.93 -14.91
C GLU A 781 -16.45 13.10 -13.66
N LEU A 782 -17.52 12.78 -12.93
CA LEU A 782 -17.45 11.98 -11.71
C LEU A 782 -17.79 10.52 -12.03
N PHE A 783 -16.90 9.59 -11.65
CA PHE A 783 -17.05 8.21 -12.08
C PHE A 783 -16.48 7.21 -11.08
N PHE A 784 -17.00 5.97 -11.19
CA PHE A 784 -16.34 4.78 -10.67
C PHE A 784 -15.49 4.15 -11.75
N ALA A 785 -14.26 3.76 -11.40
CA ALA A 785 -13.41 2.91 -12.22
C ALA A 785 -13.38 1.50 -11.61
N TRP A 786 -13.89 0.56 -12.37
CA TRP A 786 -13.81 -0.86 -12.10
C TRP A 786 -12.49 -1.47 -12.62
N ASP A 787 -11.87 -0.80 -13.58
CA ASP A 787 -10.51 -1.01 -14.09
C ASP A 787 -9.93 0.38 -14.40
N LEU A 788 -9.18 0.95 -13.46
CA LEU A 788 -8.63 2.30 -13.60
C LEU A 788 -7.61 2.41 -14.75
N PRO A 789 -6.65 1.49 -14.91
CA PRO A 789 -5.73 1.52 -16.04
C PRO A 789 -6.45 1.61 -17.39
N ALA A 790 -7.45 0.77 -17.63
CA ALA A 790 -8.22 0.78 -18.87
C ALA A 790 -8.96 2.11 -19.11
N VAL A 791 -9.44 2.75 -18.04
CA VAL A 791 -10.06 4.08 -18.14
C VAL A 791 -9.02 5.15 -18.51
N LEU A 792 -7.86 5.16 -17.84
CA LEU A 792 -6.81 6.15 -18.06
C LEU A 792 -6.20 6.04 -19.47
N GLU A 793 -6.09 4.85 -20.04
CA GLU A 793 -5.67 4.64 -21.44
C GLU A 793 -6.57 5.41 -22.40
N VAL A 794 -7.89 5.27 -22.27
CA VAL A 794 -8.87 6.00 -23.11
C VAL A 794 -8.81 7.51 -22.88
N VAL A 795 -8.56 7.95 -21.64
CA VAL A 795 -8.38 9.38 -21.32
C VAL A 795 -7.13 9.95 -22.01
N ASN A 796 -6.04 9.19 -22.02
CA ASN A 796 -4.82 9.59 -22.71
C ASN A 796 -5.02 9.72 -24.21
N GLU A 797 -5.62 8.70 -24.85
CA GLU A 797 -5.98 8.75 -26.28
C GLU A 797 -6.87 9.97 -26.62
N PHE A 798 -7.83 10.28 -25.74
CA PHE A 798 -8.67 11.47 -25.91
C PHE A 798 -7.85 12.76 -25.89
N GLY A 799 -6.93 12.89 -24.91
CA GLY A 799 -6.03 14.03 -24.79
C GLY A 799 -5.13 14.23 -26.01
N GLU A 800 -4.64 13.15 -26.62
CA GLU A 800 -3.83 13.18 -27.83
C GLU A 800 -4.64 13.55 -29.09
N ALA A 801 -5.89 13.10 -29.14
CA ALA A 801 -6.77 13.32 -30.29
C ALA A 801 -7.42 14.72 -30.35
N HIS A 802 -7.39 15.49 -29.27
CA HIS A 802 -8.09 16.77 -29.12
C HIS A 802 -7.11 17.91 -28.86
N ASP A 803 -6.73 18.65 -29.89
CA ASP A 803 -5.81 19.80 -29.79
C ASP A 803 -6.38 20.95 -28.97
N ASP A 804 -7.70 21.07 -28.85
CA ASP A 804 -8.42 22.09 -28.07
C ASP A 804 -8.44 21.80 -26.55
N VAL A 805 -8.03 20.61 -26.13
CA VAL A 805 -7.80 20.28 -24.72
C VAL A 805 -6.47 20.89 -24.27
N VAL A 806 -6.48 21.75 -23.27
CA VAL A 806 -5.30 22.38 -22.69
C VAL A 806 -4.77 21.58 -21.51
N ARG A 807 -5.68 21.23 -20.59
CA ARG A 807 -5.38 20.40 -19.42
C ARG A 807 -6.38 19.27 -19.34
N LEU A 808 -5.88 18.08 -19.06
CA LEU A 808 -6.67 16.87 -18.84
C LEU A 808 -5.99 16.03 -17.79
N GLY A 809 -6.75 15.50 -16.85
CA GLY A 809 -6.17 14.64 -15.85
C GLY A 809 -7.21 13.95 -14.99
N PHE A 810 -6.71 13.15 -14.05
CA PHE A 810 -7.46 12.38 -13.10
C PHE A 810 -7.09 12.76 -11.67
N HIS A 811 -8.08 12.83 -10.79
CA HIS A 811 -7.87 12.93 -9.35
C HIS A 811 -8.85 12.02 -8.63
N SER A 812 -8.36 11.23 -7.67
CA SER A 812 -9.24 10.37 -6.87
C SER A 812 -10.04 11.17 -5.85
N PHE A 813 -11.07 10.56 -5.26
CA PHE A 813 -11.82 11.18 -4.16
C PHE A 813 -11.09 11.12 -2.81
N PHE A 814 -9.85 10.66 -2.76
CA PHE A 814 -8.95 11.00 -1.65
C PHE A 814 -8.47 12.44 -1.83
N ARG A 815 -8.88 13.33 -0.94
CA ARG A 815 -8.53 14.76 -1.06
C ARG A 815 -7.03 15.03 -1.05
N GLU A 816 -6.28 14.29 -0.26
CA GLU A 816 -4.83 14.42 -0.10
C GLU A 816 -4.03 13.73 -1.22
N ALA A 817 -4.70 13.00 -2.13
CA ALA A 817 -4.01 12.34 -3.23
C ALA A 817 -3.43 13.34 -4.23
N ALA A 818 -2.33 12.97 -4.87
CA ALA A 818 -1.80 13.73 -5.99
C ALA A 818 -2.68 13.54 -7.23
N GLY A 819 -2.94 14.62 -7.95
CA GLY A 819 -3.60 14.54 -9.26
C GLY A 819 -2.63 13.97 -10.31
N LEU A 820 -3.16 13.18 -11.23
CA LEU A 820 -2.43 12.66 -12.37
C LEU A 820 -2.76 13.54 -13.60
N MET A 821 -1.76 14.24 -14.11
CA MET A 821 -1.88 15.03 -15.34
C MET A 821 -1.61 14.13 -16.54
N MET A 822 -2.58 14.06 -17.47
CA MET A 822 -2.46 13.33 -18.74
C MET A 822 -2.06 14.28 -19.86
N LYS A 823 -2.51 15.54 -19.80
CA LYS A 823 -2.13 16.59 -20.74
C LYS A 823 -1.99 17.93 -20.01
N GLN A 824 -0.95 18.67 -20.34
CA GLN A 824 -0.70 20.03 -19.81
C GLN A 824 -0.05 20.90 -20.90
N PRO A 825 -0.09 22.24 -20.79
CA PRO A 825 0.64 23.12 -21.70
C PRO A 825 2.15 22.82 -21.69
N GLU A 826 2.82 23.00 -22.83
CA GLU A 826 4.27 22.73 -22.97
C GLU A 826 5.17 23.66 -22.12
N ASP A 827 4.62 24.74 -21.57
CA ASP A 827 5.37 25.80 -20.88
C ASP A 827 5.15 25.81 -19.34
N ASP A 828 4.48 24.84 -18.74
CA ASP A 828 4.23 24.79 -17.28
C ASP A 828 5.15 23.78 -16.55
#